data_bca7854c9f2581e476306aa9de903fd1
#
_entry.id   bca7854c9f2581e476306aa9de903fd1
#
_cell.length_a   1.000
_cell.length_b   1.000
_cell.length_c   1.000
_cell.angle_alpha   90.00
_cell.angle_beta   90.00
_cell.angle_gamma   90.00
#
_symmetry.space_group_name_H-M   'P 1'
#
loop_
_entity.id
_entity.type
_entity.pdbx_description
1 polymer ?
#
loop_
_entity_poly.entity_id
_entity_poly.type
_entity_poly.pdbx_seq_one_letter_code
_entity_poly.pdbx_strand_id
1 'polypeptide(L)'
;MMKTHLLFFYCYIGLSFVFAEGGKTLPVSNDEASRLLLIKGSFIDPLKMLKDWKMSSNVAETRSAHCNWTGVWCNSRGFVEKLDLSNMNLSGIVSDHIQDLCSLSILKLCNNGFDTSLPKSFANLTSLKSIDVSQNNFIGRFPTGLGMASGLTYVNASSNNFSGFLPEDLGNATSLESLDFRGSFFEGMIPTSFKNLQKLKFLGLSGNNLTGKLPRELGQLSSLETIILGYNEFEGEIPEEFGNLTNLQYLDLAVGSLSGQIPPALGRLKQLTTVYLYKNNFTARIPSELGNITSLVFLDLSDNQISGEIPAELAELKNLQLLNLMRNQLNGSVPIKLGELTKLEVLELWKNSLTGSLPMNLGQNSPLQWLDVSSNSLSGEIPPGLCDSGNLTKLILFNNSFSGPIPVGISSCKSLVRVRVQNNLISGAIPIGFGSLPILQRLELANNNLTGQIPEDIALSTSLSFIDVSWNHLESTLPSSIISLLNLQTFIVSHNNLAGKIPDQFQDCPSLSMLDLSSNHFSGEIPESIASCEKLVNLNLRNNQFTEEIPKALATMPTLAMLDLSNNSLVGLIPENFGTSPALEMLNLSYNKLEGPVPSNGLLMTINPNDLAGNACLCGGILPPCSQSPIKTPGRTRNMHIKHVAAGFIIGTMVILSVGIVFFAGRWLYQRWYLYNSFFGDMFKKSNKEWPWRLVAFQRVSFTSSDILSCIKESNIIAMGGTGIVYKAEVHHPRAVVAVKKLWRSETDIESSDDLFGEVSLLGRLRHRNIVRILGYVHNEADVLMVYEYMPNGNLGTALHGKQAGKLLVDWVSRYNIAVDVAQGLSYLHHDCHPPVIHRDIKSNNILLDANLEARIADFGLARMIIHKNETVSMVAGSYGYIAPGMLHI
;
A
#
# COMPACT_ATOMS: atom_id res chain seq x y z
N MET A 1 -4.84 62.40 27.59
CA MET A 1 -4.11 63.66 27.71
C MET A 1 -2.69 63.44 27.21
N MET A 2 -2.46 64.05 26.07
CA MET A 2 -1.18 64.54 25.58
C MET A 2 0.11 63.75 25.96
N LYS A 3 0.55 62.97 25.00
CA LYS A 3 1.97 62.74 24.54
C LYS A 3 2.09 61.47 23.76
N THR A 4 1.67 61.51 22.50
CA THR A 4 2.07 60.52 21.46
C THR A 4 1.58 60.95 20.07
N HIS A 5 1.82 62.26 19.77
CA HIS A 5 1.62 62.77 18.40
C HIS A 5 2.84 63.66 18.05
N LEU A 6 4.03 63.02 17.96
CA LEU A 6 5.19 63.74 17.49
C LEU A 6 6.29 62.81 16.95
N LEU A 7 5.92 61.91 16.06
CA LEU A 7 6.92 61.08 15.33
C LEU A 7 6.53 60.77 13.87
N PHE A 8 5.45 61.40 13.38
CA PHE A 8 5.04 61.22 11.96
C PHE A 8 5.20 62.50 11.11
N PHE A 9 5.96 63.48 11.56
CA PHE A 9 6.11 64.78 10.88
C PHE A 9 7.52 65.13 10.42
N TYR A 10 8.50 64.20 10.49
CA TYR A 10 9.89 64.44 10.09
C TYR A 10 10.32 63.80 8.76
N CYS A 11 9.41 63.23 7.98
CA CYS A 11 9.71 62.71 6.62
C CYS A 11 9.18 63.57 5.47
N TYR A 12 8.54 64.74 5.75
CA TYR A 12 7.95 65.61 4.70
C TYR A 12 8.48 67.04 4.61
N ILE A 13 9.48 67.40 5.36
CA ILE A 13 10.13 68.72 5.25
C ILE A 13 11.69 68.54 5.20
N GLY A 14 12.09 67.95 4.09
CA GLY A 14 13.50 67.80 3.73
C GLY A 14 13.76 68.08 2.25
N LEU A 15 12.81 68.70 1.56
CA LEU A 15 12.90 68.97 0.13
C LEU A 15 12.39 70.37 -0.20
N SER A 16 13.11 71.45 0.31
CA SER A 16 13.04 72.72 -0.29
C SER A 16 14.18 73.56 0.29
N PHE A 17 15.24 73.65 -0.43
CA PHE A 17 16.28 74.72 -0.47
C PHE A 17 17.67 74.13 -0.71
N VAL A 18 17.99 73.83 -1.97
CA VAL A 18 19.29 74.15 -2.50
C VAL A 18 19.12 74.60 -3.95
N PHE A 19 19.51 75.74 -4.22
CA PHE A 19 19.48 76.43 -5.48
C PHE A 19 20.41 75.81 -6.51
N ALA A 20 20.02 76.00 -7.76
CA ALA A 20 20.69 75.62 -8.99
C ALA A 20 22.16 75.79 -9.06
N GLU A 21 22.88 74.70 -9.31
CA GLU A 21 24.06 74.71 -10.17
C GLU A 21 24.11 73.39 -10.90
N GLY A 22 24.25 73.45 -12.19
CA GLY A 22 24.49 72.45 -13.25
C GLY A 22 24.29 71.02 -12.94
N GLY A 23 23.05 70.52 -13.13
CA GLY A 23 22.68 69.14 -12.92
C GLY A 23 23.30 68.20 -13.94
N LYS A 24 24.12 67.26 -13.48
CA LYS A 24 24.18 65.91 -14.07
C LYS A 24 23.19 65.07 -13.31
N THR A 25 21.98 64.85 -13.86
CA THR A 25 21.08 63.81 -13.39
C THR A 25 21.82 62.51 -13.51
N LEU A 26 22.16 61.90 -12.37
CA LEU A 26 22.68 60.51 -12.30
C LEU A 26 21.62 59.61 -12.89
N PRO A 27 21.94 58.69 -13.76
CA PRO A 27 20.96 57.81 -14.40
C PRO A 27 20.50 56.76 -13.36
N VAL A 28 19.25 56.85 -12.94
CA VAL A 28 18.59 55.91 -11.98
C VAL A 28 18.65 54.45 -12.47
N SER A 29 18.88 54.19 -13.75
CA SER A 29 18.93 52.85 -14.34
C SER A 29 20.22 52.05 -14.06
N ASN A 30 21.32 52.73 -13.69
CA ASN A 30 22.58 52.02 -13.37
C ASN A 30 22.58 51.32 -12.00
N ASP A 31 21.64 51.62 -11.14
CA ASP A 31 21.56 51.06 -9.81
C ASP A 31 20.93 49.65 -9.79
N GLU A 32 19.88 49.37 -10.61
CA GLU A 32 19.26 48.05 -10.64
C GLU A 32 20.17 46.95 -11.25
N ALA A 33 21.00 47.26 -12.23
CA ALA A 33 22.01 46.33 -12.74
C ALA A 33 23.01 45.91 -11.65
N SER A 34 23.46 46.88 -10.81
CA SER A 34 24.32 46.61 -9.68
C SER A 34 23.62 45.74 -8.63
N ARG A 35 22.34 45.98 -8.35
CA ARG A 35 21.50 45.18 -7.43
C ARG A 35 21.32 43.75 -7.92
N LEU A 36 21.04 43.56 -9.22
CA LEU A 36 20.94 42.23 -9.84
C LEU A 36 22.26 41.45 -9.70
N LEU A 37 23.44 42.13 -9.85
CA LEU A 37 24.73 41.48 -9.64
C LEU A 37 25.00 41.10 -8.19
N LEU A 38 24.52 41.90 -7.22
CA LEU A 38 24.55 41.52 -5.80
C LEU A 38 23.66 40.31 -5.51
N ILE A 39 22.46 40.28 -6.10
CA ILE A 39 21.56 39.10 -6.02
C ILE A 39 22.23 37.88 -6.62
N LYS A 40 22.80 37.96 -7.85
CA LYS A 40 23.55 36.89 -8.46
C LYS A 40 24.70 36.39 -7.59
N GLY A 41 25.42 37.30 -6.93
CA GLY A 41 26.56 37.00 -6.07
C GLY A 41 26.21 36.12 -4.87
N SER A 42 24.93 36.05 -4.48
CA SER A 42 24.43 35.19 -3.42
C SER A 42 23.92 33.81 -3.90
N PHE A 43 23.85 33.65 -5.23
CA PHE A 43 23.45 32.39 -5.84
C PHE A 43 24.63 31.49 -6.15
N ILE A 44 24.41 30.21 -6.09
CA ILE A 44 25.28 29.16 -6.63
C ILE A 44 24.68 28.75 -7.97
N ASP A 45 25.40 28.98 -9.07
CA ASP A 45 24.97 28.74 -10.45
C ASP A 45 25.92 27.72 -11.14
N PRO A 46 25.76 26.42 -10.88
CA PRO A 46 26.66 25.37 -11.37
C PRO A 46 26.60 25.23 -12.89
N LEU A 47 25.45 25.52 -13.51
CA LEU A 47 25.24 25.42 -14.97
C LEU A 47 25.59 26.71 -15.70
N LYS A 48 26.00 27.76 -14.99
CA LYS A 48 26.32 29.08 -15.57
C LYS A 48 25.18 29.69 -16.37
N MET A 49 23.94 29.51 -15.90
CA MET A 49 22.74 30.02 -16.55
C MET A 49 22.70 31.54 -16.56
N LEU A 50 23.30 32.22 -15.55
CA LEU A 50 23.36 33.67 -15.42
C LEU A 50 24.71 34.25 -15.91
N LYS A 51 25.37 33.60 -16.87
CA LYS A 51 26.68 34.04 -17.39
C LYS A 51 26.67 35.41 -18.06
N ASP A 52 25.53 35.81 -18.62
CA ASP A 52 25.30 37.09 -19.30
C ASP A 52 25.04 38.26 -18.29
N TRP A 53 24.76 37.97 -17.01
CA TRP A 53 24.69 39.00 -15.98
C TRP A 53 26.05 39.54 -15.65
N LYS A 54 26.45 40.60 -16.37
CA LYS A 54 27.75 41.27 -16.21
C LYS A 54 27.65 42.74 -16.69
N MET A 55 28.39 43.65 -16.05
CA MET A 55 28.48 45.04 -16.55
C MET A 55 29.17 45.10 -17.89
N SER A 56 28.59 45.85 -18.82
CA SER A 56 29.25 46.16 -20.10
C SER A 56 30.34 47.19 -19.91
N SER A 57 31.48 46.98 -20.57
CA SER A 57 32.60 47.95 -20.55
C SER A 57 32.37 49.15 -21.48
N ASN A 58 31.31 49.15 -22.30
CA ASN A 58 30.98 50.22 -23.24
C ASN A 58 30.00 51.22 -22.64
N VAL A 59 30.43 52.41 -22.36
CA VAL A 59 29.68 53.51 -21.74
C VAL A 59 28.44 53.98 -22.56
N ALA A 60 28.34 53.66 -23.85
CA ALA A 60 27.26 54.11 -24.74
C ALA A 60 25.99 53.20 -24.68
N GLU A 61 26.09 51.92 -24.20
CA GLU A 61 24.99 50.94 -24.16
C GLU A 61 24.31 50.81 -22.79
N THR A 62 24.63 51.70 -21.84
CA THR A 62 24.48 51.43 -20.38
C THR A 62 23.10 51.74 -19.79
N ARG A 63 22.11 52.23 -20.53
CA ARG A 63 20.86 52.68 -19.86
C ARG A 63 19.83 51.54 -19.57
N SER A 64 19.98 50.39 -20.18
CA SER A 64 19.05 49.23 -19.95
C SER A 64 19.66 47.86 -20.30
N ALA A 65 21.00 47.72 -20.24
CA ALA A 65 21.70 46.49 -20.61
C ALA A 65 21.19 45.29 -19.80
N HIS A 66 20.83 45.45 -18.53
CA HIS A 66 20.29 44.42 -17.65
C HIS A 66 18.89 43.91 -18.08
N CYS A 67 18.16 44.67 -18.87
CA CYS A 67 16.86 44.27 -19.39
C CYS A 67 16.93 43.12 -20.43
N ASN A 68 18.14 42.87 -20.97
CA ASN A 68 18.40 41.76 -21.89
C ASN A 68 19.08 40.57 -21.18
N TRP A 69 19.29 40.64 -19.87
CA TRP A 69 19.88 39.52 -19.13
C TRP A 69 18.90 38.36 -18.98
N THR A 70 19.42 37.17 -18.94
CA THR A 70 18.61 35.95 -18.77
C THR A 70 17.69 36.09 -17.56
N GLY A 71 16.38 35.94 -17.79
CA GLY A 71 15.35 35.98 -16.72
C GLY A 71 14.99 37.40 -16.27
N VAL A 72 15.44 38.46 -16.90
CA VAL A 72 15.12 39.86 -16.55
C VAL A 72 14.26 40.51 -17.62
N TRP A 73 13.14 41.07 -17.22
CA TRP A 73 12.27 41.90 -18.08
C TRP A 73 12.02 43.25 -17.44
N CYS A 74 12.13 44.30 -18.21
CA CYS A 74 11.91 45.66 -17.74
C CYS A 74 10.62 46.27 -18.28
N ASN A 75 10.07 47.25 -17.54
CA ASN A 75 9.00 48.09 -18.01
C ASN A 75 9.45 49.17 -19.02
N SER A 76 8.55 49.96 -19.56
CA SER A 76 8.85 50.99 -20.53
C SER A 76 9.84 52.10 -20.05
N ARG A 77 10.06 52.17 -18.74
CA ARG A 77 10.98 53.13 -18.10
C ARG A 77 12.37 52.53 -17.87
N GLY A 78 12.56 51.22 -18.19
CA GLY A 78 13.83 50.52 -18.01
C GLY A 78 14.06 49.96 -16.59
N PHE A 79 13.04 49.88 -15.77
CA PHE A 79 13.06 49.24 -14.43
C PHE A 79 12.62 47.79 -14.50
N VAL A 80 13.21 46.93 -13.70
CA VAL A 80 12.88 45.50 -13.62
C VAL A 80 11.44 45.31 -13.15
N GLU A 81 10.61 44.79 -14.03
CA GLU A 81 9.21 44.49 -13.76
C GLU A 81 8.97 42.99 -13.49
N LYS A 82 9.73 42.12 -14.19
CA LYS A 82 9.64 40.67 -13.99
C LYS A 82 11.04 40.10 -13.85
N LEU A 83 11.22 39.21 -12.84
CA LEU A 83 12.40 38.40 -12.64
C LEU A 83 11.96 36.93 -12.63
N ASP A 84 12.37 36.17 -13.66
CA ASP A 84 12.01 34.77 -13.83
C ASP A 84 13.30 33.92 -13.93
N LEU A 85 13.64 33.28 -12.83
CA LEU A 85 14.80 32.39 -12.70
C LEU A 85 14.39 30.93 -12.53
N SER A 86 13.19 30.57 -13.00
CA SER A 86 12.66 29.21 -12.86
C SER A 86 13.47 28.19 -13.66
N ASN A 87 13.57 26.94 -13.17
CA ASN A 87 14.22 25.82 -13.85
C ASN A 87 15.70 26.01 -14.20
N MET A 88 16.46 26.77 -13.39
CA MET A 88 17.87 27.09 -13.67
C MET A 88 18.88 26.31 -12.82
N ASN A 89 18.40 25.37 -11.98
CA ASN A 89 19.27 24.63 -11.04
C ASN A 89 20.11 25.55 -10.14
N LEU A 90 19.55 26.69 -9.76
CA LEU A 90 20.17 27.65 -8.84
C LEU A 90 19.99 27.17 -7.41
N SER A 91 20.98 27.53 -6.54
CA SER A 91 20.91 27.32 -5.10
C SER A 91 21.56 28.49 -4.35
N GLY A 92 21.74 28.35 -3.05
CA GLY A 92 22.30 29.44 -2.21
C GLY A 92 21.24 30.31 -1.57
N ILE A 93 21.50 31.59 -1.39
CA ILE A 93 20.67 32.52 -0.61
C ILE A 93 19.97 33.52 -1.53
N VAL A 94 18.65 33.70 -1.33
CA VAL A 94 17.94 34.81 -1.95
C VAL A 94 18.27 36.09 -1.17
N SER A 95 18.98 37.03 -1.80
CA SER A 95 19.51 38.24 -1.18
C SER A 95 18.40 39.24 -0.81
N ASP A 96 18.59 39.96 0.30
CA ASP A 96 17.73 41.10 0.69
C ASP A 96 17.71 42.22 -0.35
N HIS A 97 18.71 42.30 -1.22
CA HIS A 97 18.75 43.27 -2.32
C HIS A 97 17.62 43.13 -3.33
N ILE A 98 16.82 42.05 -3.28
CA ILE A 98 15.65 41.89 -4.14
C ILE A 98 14.59 42.99 -3.84
N GLN A 99 14.52 43.53 -2.61
CA GLN A 99 13.64 44.63 -2.24
C GLN A 99 13.98 45.94 -2.97
N ASP A 100 15.22 46.08 -3.47
CA ASP A 100 15.68 47.29 -4.16
C ASP A 100 15.12 47.38 -5.60
N LEU A 101 14.49 46.30 -6.09
CA LEU A 101 13.81 46.26 -7.38
C LEU A 101 12.37 46.82 -7.22
N CYS A 102 12.25 48.10 -7.01
CA CYS A 102 10.99 48.76 -6.60
C CYS A 102 9.80 48.58 -7.58
N SER A 103 10.07 48.29 -8.86
CA SER A 103 9.06 48.03 -9.89
C SER A 103 8.73 46.56 -10.09
N LEU A 104 9.34 45.68 -9.32
CA LEU A 104 9.16 44.23 -9.47
C LEU A 104 7.72 43.83 -9.18
N SER A 105 7.04 43.36 -10.21
CA SER A 105 5.63 42.91 -10.13
C SER A 105 5.52 41.38 -10.24
N ILE A 106 6.46 40.69 -10.86
CA ILE A 106 6.48 39.23 -11.04
C ILE A 106 7.83 38.69 -10.63
N LEU A 107 7.84 37.80 -9.63
CA LEU A 107 9.01 37.07 -9.18
C LEU A 107 8.78 35.56 -9.31
N LYS A 108 9.63 34.89 -10.08
CA LYS A 108 9.62 33.45 -10.23
C LYS A 108 10.99 32.84 -9.92
N LEU A 109 11.04 31.98 -8.92
CA LEU A 109 12.20 31.21 -8.49
C LEU A 109 11.93 29.70 -8.50
N CYS A 110 10.81 29.29 -9.07
CA CYS A 110 10.33 27.92 -8.95
C CYS A 110 11.26 26.89 -9.64
N ASN A 111 11.20 25.67 -9.12
CA ASN A 111 11.98 24.52 -9.58
C ASN A 111 13.50 24.81 -9.63
N ASN A 112 14.05 25.07 -8.45
CA ASN A 112 15.48 25.29 -8.20
C ASN A 112 15.91 24.52 -6.93
N GLY A 113 17.12 24.74 -6.47
CA GLY A 113 17.71 24.07 -5.30
C GLY A 113 17.92 25.02 -4.09
N PHE A 114 17.14 26.07 -3.94
CA PHE A 114 17.26 26.98 -2.79
C PHE A 114 16.85 26.27 -1.49
N ASP A 115 17.71 26.29 -0.48
CA ASP A 115 17.57 25.55 0.79
C ASP A 115 17.67 26.44 2.04
N THR A 116 17.60 27.75 1.88
CA THR A 116 17.64 28.73 2.96
C THR A 116 16.26 29.37 3.19
N SER A 117 16.14 30.25 4.19
CA SER A 117 14.92 31.00 4.41
C SER A 117 14.76 32.12 3.37
N LEU A 118 13.51 32.42 3.00
CA LEU A 118 13.22 33.64 2.24
C LEU A 118 13.50 34.89 3.09
N PRO A 119 14.05 35.96 2.50
CA PRO A 119 14.36 37.17 3.24
C PRO A 119 13.11 37.93 3.69
N LYS A 120 13.15 38.48 4.89
CA LYS A 120 12.03 39.29 5.44
C LYS A 120 11.77 40.55 4.62
N SER A 121 12.74 41.00 3.86
CA SER A 121 12.67 42.14 2.95
C SER A 121 11.62 41.98 1.83
N PHE A 122 11.11 40.77 1.61
CA PHE A 122 9.96 40.55 0.70
C PHE A 122 8.72 41.36 1.10
N ALA A 123 8.57 41.71 2.38
CA ALA A 123 7.54 42.63 2.87
C ALA A 123 7.57 44.01 2.18
N ASN A 124 8.74 44.41 1.63
CA ASN A 124 8.91 45.72 1.00
C ASN A 124 8.58 45.70 -0.52
N LEU A 125 8.28 44.55 -1.09
CA LEU A 125 7.88 44.41 -2.51
C LEU A 125 6.42 44.79 -2.73
N THR A 126 6.06 46.05 -2.46
CA THR A 126 4.68 46.50 -2.50
C THR A 126 4.05 46.58 -3.92
N SER A 127 4.90 46.55 -4.97
CA SER A 127 4.48 46.47 -6.37
C SER A 127 4.17 45.03 -6.85
N LEU A 128 4.41 44.01 -5.99
CA LEU A 128 4.31 42.61 -6.38
C LEU A 128 2.88 42.18 -6.68
N LYS A 129 2.68 41.56 -7.83
CA LYS A 129 1.43 40.95 -8.30
C LYS A 129 1.47 39.43 -8.27
N SER A 130 2.63 38.85 -8.52
CA SER A 130 2.80 37.39 -8.58
C SER A 130 4.13 36.98 -7.99
N ILE A 131 4.09 36.00 -7.09
CA ILE A 131 5.27 35.34 -6.55
C ILE A 131 5.12 33.83 -6.70
N ASP A 132 6.15 33.20 -7.28
CA ASP A 132 6.26 31.75 -7.39
C ASP A 132 7.65 31.29 -6.92
N VAL A 133 7.68 30.66 -5.77
CA VAL A 133 8.89 30.06 -5.15
C VAL A 133 8.76 28.56 -4.99
N SER A 134 7.75 27.95 -5.65
CA SER A 134 7.42 26.54 -5.54
C SER A 134 8.57 25.62 -5.98
N GLN A 135 8.49 24.36 -5.55
CA GLN A 135 9.46 23.33 -5.94
C GLN A 135 10.92 23.73 -5.65
N ASN A 136 11.17 24.05 -4.39
CA ASN A 136 12.49 24.32 -3.83
C ASN A 136 12.63 23.61 -2.47
N ASN A 137 13.69 23.89 -1.74
CA ASN A 137 13.90 23.39 -0.38
C ASN A 137 13.89 24.55 0.65
N PHE A 138 13.19 25.64 0.37
CA PHE A 138 13.11 26.78 1.28
C PHE A 138 12.64 26.35 2.67
N ILE A 139 13.34 26.82 3.72
CA ILE A 139 13.10 26.48 5.13
C ILE A 139 12.59 27.68 5.94
N GLY A 140 12.17 27.41 7.16
CA GLY A 140 11.74 28.43 8.12
C GLY A 140 10.35 28.99 7.78
N ARG A 141 10.04 30.18 8.30
CA ARG A 141 8.72 30.80 8.10
C ARG A 141 8.63 31.49 6.75
N PHE A 142 7.47 31.37 6.11
CA PHE A 142 7.16 32.21 4.94
C PHE A 142 7.09 33.68 5.38
N PRO A 143 7.63 34.63 4.58
CA PRO A 143 7.71 36.04 4.97
C PRO A 143 6.33 36.65 5.22
N THR A 144 6.20 37.41 6.32
CA THR A 144 5.04 38.24 6.60
C THR A 144 5.22 39.64 5.96
N GLY A 145 4.10 40.36 5.71
CA GLY A 145 4.10 41.69 5.11
C GLY A 145 3.74 41.72 3.63
N LEU A 146 3.74 40.58 2.93
CA LEU A 146 3.31 40.51 1.52
C LEU A 146 1.84 40.92 1.33
N GLY A 147 1.00 40.84 2.37
CA GLY A 147 -0.36 41.34 2.38
C GLY A 147 -0.49 42.83 2.15
N MET A 148 0.60 43.61 2.29
CA MET A 148 0.63 45.06 1.97
C MET A 148 0.70 45.33 0.46
N ALA A 149 1.03 44.35 -0.37
CA ALA A 149 1.02 44.46 -1.82
C ALA A 149 -0.43 44.39 -2.35
N SER A 150 -1.08 45.53 -2.46
CA SER A 150 -2.52 45.60 -2.83
C SER A 150 -2.84 45.01 -4.21
N GLY A 151 -1.84 44.89 -5.09
CA GLY A 151 -1.95 44.27 -6.42
C GLY A 151 -1.67 42.79 -6.45
N LEU A 152 -1.37 42.12 -5.32
CA LEU A 152 -0.99 40.73 -5.26
C LEU A 152 -2.17 39.84 -5.64
N THR A 153 -2.02 39.07 -6.72
CA THR A 153 -3.05 38.16 -7.27
C THR A 153 -2.67 36.69 -7.17
N TYR A 154 -1.37 36.37 -7.10
CA TYR A 154 -0.88 35.00 -7.17
C TYR A 154 0.28 34.76 -6.20
N VAL A 155 0.13 33.77 -5.33
CA VAL A 155 1.16 33.31 -4.41
C VAL A 155 1.26 31.78 -4.52
N ASN A 156 2.40 31.28 -4.96
CA ASN A 156 2.74 29.86 -4.99
C ASN A 156 4.05 29.60 -4.25
N ALA A 157 3.96 28.88 -3.15
CA ALA A 157 5.11 28.40 -2.36
C ALA A 157 5.04 26.89 -2.11
N SER A 158 4.28 26.18 -2.95
CA SER A 158 4.08 24.73 -2.82
C SER A 158 5.38 23.95 -2.98
N SER A 159 5.42 22.77 -2.39
CA SER A 159 6.55 21.84 -2.48
C SER A 159 7.86 22.49 -2.01
N ASN A 160 7.89 22.83 -0.72
CA ASN A 160 9.03 23.40 -0.02
C ASN A 160 9.16 22.79 1.39
N ASN A 161 10.05 23.34 2.21
CA ASN A 161 10.24 22.96 3.61
C ASN A 161 9.87 24.13 4.57
N PHE A 162 8.92 24.99 4.18
CA PHE A 162 8.43 26.04 5.06
C PHE A 162 7.77 25.45 6.31
N SER A 163 7.87 26.18 7.42
CA SER A 163 7.33 25.78 8.73
C SER A 163 6.72 26.95 9.48
N GLY A 164 6.09 26.66 10.61
CA GLY A 164 5.39 27.67 11.40
C GLY A 164 4.02 28.00 10.85
N PHE A 165 3.42 29.11 11.32
CA PHE A 165 2.03 29.46 11.01
C PHE A 165 1.87 30.06 9.61
N LEU A 166 0.71 29.85 9.01
CA LEU A 166 0.29 30.58 7.79
C LEU A 166 0.31 32.10 8.04
N PRO A 167 0.83 32.91 7.09
CA PRO A 167 0.89 34.37 7.25
C PRO A 167 -0.50 34.99 7.30
N GLU A 168 -0.91 35.46 8.48
CA GLU A 168 -2.23 36.06 8.70
C GLU A 168 -2.44 37.35 7.88
N ASP A 169 -1.37 38.09 7.62
CA ASP A 169 -1.39 39.33 6.87
C ASP A 169 -1.74 39.16 5.40
N LEU A 170 -1.57 37.98 4.82
CA LEU A 170 -2.05 37.66 3.46
C LEU A 170 -3.56 37.90 3.32
N GLY A 171 -4.34 37.81 4.40
CA GLY A 171 -5.73 38.23 4.41
C GLY A 171 -6.00 39.69 4.02
N ASN A 172 -4.96 40.55 3.99
CA ASN A 172 -5.06 41.95 3.52
C ASN A 172 -4.87 42.08 2.00
N ALA A 173 -4.36 41.05 1.32
CA ALA A 173 -4.18 41.02 -0.14
C ALA A 173 -5.52 40.76 -0.85
N THR A 174 -6.46 41.67 -0.76
CA THR A 174 -7.84 41.49 -1.26
C THR A 174 -7.97 41.29 -2.76
N SER A 175 -6.89 41.47 -3.54
CA SER A 175 -6.81 41.13 -4.96
C SER A 175 -6.38 39.69 -5.24
N LEU A 176 -6.06 38.90 -4.22
CA LEU A 176 -5.52 37.55 -4.37
C LEU A 176 -6.55 36.61 -4.99
N GLU A 177 -6.16 35.95 -6.08
CA GLU A 177 -6.94 34.95 -6.82
C GLU A 177 -6.46 33.52 -6.60
N SER A 178 -5.16 33.33 -6.33
CA SER A 178 -4.59 32.01 -6.11
C SER A 178 -3.59 32.03 -4.96
N LEU A 179 -3.81 31.12 -4.00
CA LEU A 179 -2.94 30.87 -2.86
C LEU A 179 -2.61 29.39 -2.78
N ASP A 180 -1.35 29.04 -3.04
CA ASP A 180 -0.87 27.65 -3.01
C ASP A 180 0.31 27.47 -2.06
N PHE A 181 0.08 26.76 -0.95
CA PHE A 181 1.07 26.40 0.07
C PHE A 181 1.13 24.88 0.31
N ARG A 182 0.75 24.08 -0.67
CA ARG A 182 0.74 22.63 -0.56
C ARG A 182 2.15 22.04 -0.37
N GLY A 183 2.23 20.92 0.35
CA GLY A 183 3.46 20.14 0.46
C GLY A 183 4.59 20.87 1.17
N SER A 184 4.35 21.34 2.38
CA SER A 184 5.32 21.95 3.30
C SER A 184 5.07 21.46 4.74
N PHE A 185 5.50 22.22 5.74
CA PHE A 185 5.33 21.90 7.17
C PHE A 185 4.65 23.03 7.93
N PHE A 186 3.71 23.74 7.27
CA PHE A 186 2.91 24.76 7.97
C PHE A 186 2.08 24.11 9.07
N GLU A 187 1.97 24.80 10.21
CA GLU A 187 1.28 24.34 11.42
C GLU A 187 0.22 25.32 11.90
N GLY A 188 -0.61 24.89 12.87
CA GLY A 188 -1.67 25.71 13.43
C GLY A 188 -2.90 25.81 12.55
N MET A 189 -3.72 26.81 12.79
CA MET A 189 -5.03 26.98 12.15
C MET A 189 -4.97 27.83 10.87
N ILE A 190 -5.96 27.64 9.98
CA ILE A 190 -6.19 28.58 8.87
C ILE A 190 -6.61 29.92 9.44
N PRO A 191 -5.92 31.04 9.08
CA PRO A 191 -6.25 32.37 9.61
C PRO A 191 -7.67 32.82 9.23
N THR A 192 -8.44 33.30 10.18
CA THR A 192 -9.78 33.85 9.93
C THR A 192 -9.77 35.12 9.06
N SER A 193 -8.61 35.82 8.96
CA SER A 193 -8.41 36.93 8.04
C SER A 193 -8.56 36.55 6.57
N PHE A 194 -8.41 35.28 6.22
CA PHE A 194 -8.57 34.79 4.83
C PHE A 194 -10.01 35.04 4.30
N LYS A 195 -11.00 35.20 5.16
CA LYS A 195 -12.36 35.63 4.76
C LYS A 195 -12.40 36.90 3.91
N ASN A 196 -11.37 37.75 3.99
CA ASN A 196 -11.30 39.01 3.23
C ASN A 196 -10.88 38.79 1.76
N LEU A 197 -10.42 37.62 1.39
CA LEU A 197 -9.89 37.29 0.06
C LEU A 197 -11.04 36.99 -0.94
N GLN A 198 -11.91 37.97 -1.14
CA GLN A 198 -13.17 37.79 -1.89
C GLN A 198 -12.98 37.44 -3.38
N LYS A 199 -11.79 37.62 -3.94
CA LYS A 199 -11.44 37.25 -5.32
C LYS A 199 -10.75 35.88 -5.43
N LEU A 200 -10.53 35.21 -4.29
CA LEU A 200 -9.80 33.93 -4.25
C LEU A 200 -10.60 32.86 -4.99
N LYS A 201 -9.96 32.24 -5.99
CA LYS A 201 -10.48 31.15 -6.80
C LYS A 201 -9.86 29.80 -6.41
N PHE A 202 -8.59 29.82 -6.07
CA PHE A 202 -7.82 28.64 -5.72
C PHE A 202 -7.21 28.76 -4.31
N LEU A 203 -7.53 27.81 -3.44
CA LEU A 203 -6.94 27.65 -2.10
C LEU A 203 -6.33 26.25 -1.96
N GLY A 204 -5.00 26.15 -2.01
CA GLY A 204 -4.23 24.92 -1.85
C GLY A 204 -3.39 24.95 -0.59
N LEU A 205 -3.72 24.09 0.41
CA LEU A 205 -3.01 23.97 1.68
C LEU A 205 -2.72 22.50 2.03
N SER A 206 -2.98 21.55 1.12
CA SER A 206 -2.81 20.12 1.42
C SER A 206 -1.37 19.72 1.69
N GLY A 207 -1.20 18.62 2.43
CA GLY A 207 0.14 18.09 2.73
C GLY A 207 0.96 19.00 3.65
N ASN A 208 0.35 19.45 4.74
CA ASN A 208 0.96 20.26 5.81
C ASN A 208 0.66 19.64 7.19
N ASN A 209 1.01 20.34 8.27
CA ASN A 209 0.70 19.98 9.65
C ASN A 209 -0.36 20.94 10.25
N LEU A 210 -1.31 21.39 9.42
CA LEU A 210 -2.36 22.30 9.86
C LEU A 210 -3.35 21.56 10.76
N THR A 211 -3.81 22.24 11.82
CA THR A 211 -4.66 21.67 12.88
C THR A 211 -5.91 22.52 13.11
N GLY A 212 -6.75 22.08 14.03
CA GLY A 212 -7.97 22.78 14.44
C GLY A 212 -9.12 22.63 13.45
N LYS A 213 -10.16 23.43 13.63
CA LYS A 213 -11.38 23.36 12.82
C LYS A 213 -11.26 24.15 11.52
N LEU A 214 -11.98 23.70 10.50
CA LEU A 214 -12.16 24.47 9.26
C LEU A 214 -12.95 25.74 9.58
N PRO A 215 -12.42 26.94 9.23
CA PRO A 215 -13.12 28.18 9.49
C PRO A 215 -14.41 28.28 8.66
N ARG A 216 -15.56 28.48 9.29
CA ARG A 216 -16.84 28.72 8.60
C ARG A 216 -16.81 29.95 7.70
N GLU A 217 -15.94 30.88 8.03
CA GLU A 217 -15.73 32.11 7.29
C GLU A 217 -15.25 31.90 5.85
N LEU A 218 -14.61 30.75 5.57
CA LEU A 218 -14.24 30.36 4.20
C LEU A 218 -15.47 30.20 3.31
N GLY A 219 -16.64 29.84 3.86
CA GLY A 219 -17.92 29.79 3.15
C GLY A 219 -18.42 31.12 2.64
N GLN A 220 -17.77 32.26 2.98
CA GLN A 220 -18.07 33.60 2.45
C GLN A 220 -17.31 33.92 1.16
N LEU A 221 -16.36 33.09 0.74
CA LEU A 221 -15.51 33.29 -0.43
C LEU A 221 -16.19 32.78 -1.71
N SER A 222 -17.23 33.48 -2.16
CA SER A 222 -18.09 33.05 -3.27
C SER A 222 -17.34 32.87 -4.60
N SER A 223 -16.13 33.39 -4.76
CA SER A 223 -15.30 33.25 -5.95
C SER A 223 -14.52 31.93 -5.98
N LEU A 224 -14.47 31.16 -4.88
CA LEU A 224 -13.70 29.91 -4.81
C LEU A 224 -14.25 28.88 -5.81
N GLU A 225 -13.32 28.38 -6.63
CA GLU A 225 -13.51 27.32 -7.60
C GLU A 225 -12.84 26.00 -7.14
N THR A 226 -11.74 26.11 -6.40
CA THR A 226 -10.94 24.95 -5.95
C THR A 226 -10.50 25.10 -4.50
N ILE A 227 -10.78 24.08 -3.70
CA ILE A 227 -10.33 23.93 -2.31
C ILE A 227 -9.59 22.60 -2.19
N ILE A 228 -8.30 22.64 -1.81
CA ILE A 228 -7.46 21.46 -1.59
C ILE A 228 -6.80 21.59 -0.21
N LEU A 229 -7.42 20.98 0.80
CA LEU A 229 -7.02 21.06 2.21
C LEU A 229 -6.63 19.68 2.79
N GLY A 230 -6.76 18.61 2.03
CA GLY A 230 -6.48 17.25 2.47
C GLY A 230 -5.05 17.03 2.97
N TYR A 231 -4.77 15.88 3.59
CA TYR A 231 -3.45 15.56 4.15
C TYR A 231 -2.97 16.60 5.17
N ASN A 232 -3.84 16.92 6.13
CA ASN A 232 -3.60 17.78 7.28
C ASN A 232 -4.21 17.14 8.54
N GLU A 233 -4.06 17.78 9.68
CA GLU A 233 -4.61 17.32 10.96
C GLU A 233 -5.88 18.11 11.37
N PHE A 234 -6.67 18.55 10.40
CA PHE A 234 -7.93 19.24 10.69
C PHE A 234 -8.91 18.33 11.42
N GLU A 235 -9.62 18.89 12.40
CA GLU A 235 -10.60 18.22 13.24
C GLU A 235 -11.98 18.86 13.19
N GLY A 236 -13.00 18.18 13.74
CA GLY A 236 -14.37 18.68 13.77
C GLY A 236 -15.10 18.51 12.46
N GLU A 237 -16.16 19.24 12.26
CA GLU A 237 -17.10 19.08 11.14
C GLU A 237 -16.76 19.99 9.96
N ILE A 238 -17.22 19.64 8.76
CA ILE A 238 -17.25 20.53 7.61
C ILE A 238 -18.34 21.59 7.90
N PRO A 239 -18.02 22.91 7.84
CA PRO A 239 -19.03 23.95 8.08
C PRO A 239 -20.15 23.91 7.04
N GLU A 240 -21.40 24.08 7.48
CA GLU A 240 -22.59 24.20 6.61
C GLU A 240 -22.45 25.36 5.61
N GLU A 241 -21.71 26.40 5.97
CA GLU A 241 -21.42 27.56 5.15
C GLU A 241 -20.68 27.24 3.86
N PHE A 242 -19.99 26.07 3.79
CA PHE A 242 -19.35 25.62 2.54
C PHE A 242 -20.37 25.40 1.42
N GLY A 243 -21.64 25.10 1.77
CA GLY A 243 -22.75 25.07 0.81
C GLY A 243 -23.10 26.41 0.12
N ASN A 244 -22.45 27.51 0.52
CA ASN A 244 -22.63 28.85 -0.11
C ASN A 244 -21.59 29.11 -1.22
N LEU A 245 -20.59 28.24 -1.41
CA LEU A 245 -19.52 28.37 -2.40
C LEU A 245 -20.01 27.98 -3.80
N THR A 246 -20.96 28.74 -4.36
CA THR A 246 -21.70 28.38 -5.57
C THR A 246 -20.85 28.16 -6.82
N ASN A 247 -19.62 28.68 -6.87
CA ASN A 247 -18.67 28.51 -7.95
C ASN A 247 -17.70 27.32 -7.74
N LEU A 248 -17.78 26.62 -6.59
CA LEU A 248 -16.87 25.53 -6.27
C LEU A 248 -17.03 24.36 -7.23
N GLN A 249 -15.92 23.94 -7.83
CA GLN A 249 -15.82 22.83 -8.77
C GLN A 249 -15.06 21.63 -8.19
N TYR A 250 -14.11 21.87 -7.29
CA TYR A 250 -13.24 20.86 -6.72
C TYR A 250 -13.11 21.04 -5.20
N LEU A 251 -13.46 20.01 -4.44
CA LEU A 251 -13.37 19.97 -2.98
C LEU A 251 -12.59 18.73 -2.54
N ASP A 252 -11.39 18.96 -2.00
CA ASP A 252 -10.54 17.91 -1.43
C ASP A 252 -10.24 18.19 0.04
N LEU A 253 -10.81 17.39 0.92
CA LEU A 253 -10.59 17.36 2.36
C LEU A 253 -10.11 15.98 2.83
N ALA A 254 -9.54 15.19 1.92
CA ALA A 254 -9.16 13.81 2.19
C ALA A 254 -7.99 13.69 3.16
N VAL A 255 -7.91 12.59 3.86
CA VAL A 255 -6.82 12.23 4.79
C VAL A 255 -6.63 13.26 5.90
N GLY A 256 -7.42 13.11 6.95
CA GLY A 256 -7.40 13.99 8.12
C GLY A 256 -8.12 13.37 9.31
N SER A 257 -8.54 14.24 10.23
CA SER A 257 -9.29 13.89 11.43
C SER A 257 -10.68 14.56 11.46
N LEU A 258 -11.19 14.99 10.29
CA LEU A 258 -12.54 15.55 10.20
C LEU A 258 -13.58 14.53 10.61
N SER A 259 -14.64 14.98 11.25
CA SER A 259 -15.66 14.13 11.88
C SER A 259 -17.06 14.70 11.71
N GLY A 260 -18.04 14.10 12.37
CA GLY A 260 -19.43 14.51 12.27
C GLY A 260 -20.10 14.09 10.96
N GLN A 261 -21.16 14.78 10.57
CA GLN A 261 -21.88 14.47 9.34
C GLN A 261 -21.36 15.25 8.13
N ILE A 262 -21.51 14.69 6.94
CA ILE A 262 -21.33 15.44 5.69
C ILE A 262 -22.49 16.44 5.56
N PRO A 263 -22.23 17.76 5.39
CA PRO A 263 -23.29 18.74 5.34
C PRO A 263 -24.25 18.56 4.15
N PRO A 264 -25.56 18.45 4.34
CA PRO A 264 -26.55 18.43 3.25
C PRO A 264 -26.48 19.68 2.38
N ALA A 265 -26.00 20.80 2.93
CA ALA A 265 -25.83 22.07 2.22
C ALA A 265 -24.89 21.95 0.99
N LEU A 266 -23.95 20.99 0.98
CA LEU A 266 -23.10 20.73 -0.20
C LEU A 266 -23.93 20.40 -1.45
N GLY A 267 -25.14 19.85 -1.31
CA GLY A 267 -26.08 19.58 -2.40
C GLY A 267 -26.53 20.83 -3.20
N ARG A 268 -26.22 22.03 -2.71
CA ARG A 268 -26.48 23.30 -3.41
C ARG A 268 -25.45 23.62 -4.49
N LEU A 269 -24.26 22.98 -4.46
CA LEU A 269 -23.10 23.33 -5.27
C LEU A 269 -23.21 22.72 -6.68
N LYS A 270 -23.94 23.38 -7.58
CA LYS A 270 -24.28 22.88 -8.92
C LYS A 270 -23.10 22.84 -9.91
N GLN A 271 -21.95 23.40 -9.58
CA GLN A 271 -20.72 23.34 -10.40
C GLN A 271 -19.71 22.33 -9.90
N LEU A 272 -19.95 21.70 -8.73
CA LEU A 272 -19.02 20.79 -8.09
C LEU A 272 -18.90 19.50 -8.91
N THR A 273 -17.69 19.21 -9.37
CA THR A 273 -17.36 18.02 -10.19
C THR A 273 -16.64 16.94 -9.39
N THR A 274 -15.92 17.32 -8.35
CA THR A 274 -15.07 16.44 -7.57
C THR A 274 -15.26 16.67 -6.08
N VAL A 275 -15.51 15.60 -5.34
CA VAL A 275 -15.60 15.58 -3.88
C VAL A 275 -14.74 14.45 -3.35
N TYR A 276 -13.66 14.78 -2.66
CA TYR A 276 -12.78 13.84 -1.95
C TYR A 276 -12.84 14.10 -0.45
N LEU A 277 -13.48 13.18 0.28
CA LEU A 277 -13.61 13.19 1.74
C LEU A 277 -13.04 11.92 2.38
N TYR A 278 -12.32 11.11 1.59
CA TYR A 278 -11.85 9.82 2.03
C TYR A 278 -10.84 9.91 3.18
N LYS A 279 -10.78 8.83 3.96
CA LYS A 279 -9.83 8.66 5.06
C LYS A 279 -9.92 9.78 6.11
N ASN A 280 -11.12 9.89 6.68
CA ASN A 280 -11.49 10.78 7.77
C ASN A 280 -12.33 10.01 8.82
N ASN A 281 -12.96 10.72 9.75
CA ASN A 281 -13.83 10.15 10.78
C ASN A 281 -15.30 10.56 10.60
N PHE A 282 -15.76 10.76 9.36
CA PHE A 282 -17.16 11.11 9.10
C PHE A 282 -18.10 10.00 9.55
N THR A 283 -19.20 10.38 10.15
CA THR A 283 -20.24 9.49 10.69
C THR A 283 -21.61 9.82 10.08
N ALA A 284 -22.68 9.22 10.61
CA ALA A 284 -24.05 9.40 10.14
C ALA A 284 -24.28 8.85 8.72
N ARG A 285 -25.30 9.35 8.02
CA ARG A 285 -25.70 8.88 6.69
C ARG A 285 -25.11 9.73 5.60
N ILE A 286 -24.99 9.19 4.38
CA ILE A 286 -24.73 9.99 3.17
C ILE A 286 -25.95 10.87 2.95
N PRO A 287 -25.82 12.21 2.87
CA PRO A 287 -26.95 13.09 2.58
C PRO A 287 -27.54 12.82 1.19
N SER A 288 -28.85 12.61 1.09
CA SER A 288 -29.56 12.45 -0.19
C SER A 288 -29.41 13.68 -1.09
N GLU A 289 -29.19 14.85 -0.48
CA GLU A 289 -28.98 16.13 -1.17
C GLU A 289 -27.75 16.15 -2.07
N LEU A 290 -26.77 15.26 -1.83
CA LEU A 290 -25.62 15.09 -2.74
C LEU A 290 -26.06 14.66 -4.15
N GLY A 291 -27.18 13.93 -4.28
CA GLY A 291 -27.80 13.60 -5.57
C GLY A 291 -28.25 14.83 -6.38
N ASN A 292 -28.35 15.99 -5.75
CA ASN A 292 -28.68 17.23 -6.44
C ASN A 292 -27.48 17.86 -7.19
N ILE A 293 -26.26 17.37 -6.99
CA ILE A 293 -25.02 17.91 -7.63
C ILE A 293 -24.87 17.26 -9.01
N THR A 294 -25.73 17.61 -9.95
CA THR A 294 -25.79 16.95 -11.29
C THR A 294 -24.53 17.08 -12.13
N SER A 295 -23.60 17.96 -11.76
CA SER A 295 -22.26 18.13 -12.35
C SER A 295 -21.23 17.12 -11.83
N LEU A 296 -21.52 16.38 -10.74
CA LEU A 296 -20.54 15.55 -10.05
C LEU A 296 -20.05 14.40 -10.94
N VAL A 297 -18.72 14.26 -11.00
CA VAL A 297 -18.00 13.24 -11.77
C VAL A 297 -17.29 12.26 -10.83
N PHE A 298 -16.68 12.77 -9.77
CA PHE A 298 -15.92 11.95 -8.82
C PHE A 298 -16.46 12.17 -7.40
N LEU A 299 -16.92 11.08 -6.77
CA LEU A 299 -17.34 11.06 -5.36
C LEU A 299 -16.58 9.96 -4.63
N ASP A 300 -15.67 10.35 -3.74
CA ASP A 300 -14.94 9.43 -2.87
C ASP A 300 -15.16 9.76 -1.39
N LEU A 301 -15.90 8.89 -0.70
CA LEU A 301 -16.22 8.94 0.72
C LEU A 301 -15.59 7.76 1.47
N SER A 302 -14.65 7.08 0.86
CA SER A 302 -14.06 5.84 1.38
C SER A 302 -13.31 6.05 2.71
N ASP A 303 -13.03 4.95 3.41
CA ASP A 303 -12.27 4.97 4.66
C ASP A 303 -12.82 5.97 5.70
N ASN A 304 -14.11 5.80 6.04
CA ASN A 304 -14.80 6.60 7.04
C ASN A 304 -15.65 5.70 7.97
N GLN A 305 -16.50 6.30 8.79
CA GLN A 305 -17.45 5.61 9.66
C GLN A 305 -18.91 5.90 9.26
N ILE A 306 -19.13 6.17 7.98
CA ILE A 306 -20.44 6.52 7.42
C ILE A 306 -21.34 5.28 7.48
N SER A 307 -22.58 5.47 7.94
CA SER A 307 -23.54 4.39 8.17
C SER A 307 -24.87 4.63 7.45
N GLY A 308 -25.80 3.68 7.56
CA GLY A 308 -27.10 3.76 6.88
C GLY A 308 -27.03 3.30 5.42
N GLU A 309 -28.07 3.55 4.68
CA GLU A 309 -28.21 3.10 3.29
C GLU A 309 -27.54 4.03 2.29
N ILE A 310 -27.17 3.52 1.12
CA ILE A 310 -26.74 4.32 -0.03
C ILE A 310 -27.98 5.04 -0.58
N PRO A 311 -28.02 6.39 -0.60
CA PRO A 311 -29.18 7.13 -1.08
C PRO A 311 -29.49 6.85 -2.56
N ALA A 312 -30.75 6.56 -2.88
CA ALA A 312 -31.18 6.32 -4.25
C ALA A 312 -31.00 7.56 -5.16
N GLU A 313 -30.98 8.74 -4.58
CA GLU A 313 -30.75 10.02 -5.22
C GLU A 313 -29.35 10.13 -5.86
N LEU A 314 -28.37 9.33 -5.44
CA LEU A 314 -27.05 9.30 -6.11
C LEU A 314 -27.17 8.81 -7.56
N ALA A 315 -28.22 8.10 -7.92
CA ALA A 315 -28.50 7.71 -9.31
C ALA A 315 -28.95 8.87 -10.22
N GLU A 316 -29.22 10.04 -9.66
CA GLU A 316 -29.47 11.26 -10.43
C GLU A 316 -28.21 11.95 -10.94
N LEU A 317 -27.05 11.51 -10.47
CA LEU A 317 -25.72 12.02 -10.86
C LEU A 317 -25.30 11.46 -12.24
N LYS A 318 -25.93 11.87 -13.30
CA LYS A 318 -25.74 11.31 -14.66
C LYS A 318 -24.32 11.50 -15.24
N ASN A 319 -23.49 12.35 -14.62
CA ASN A 319 -22.10 12.55 -15.00
C ASN A 319 -21.11 11.72 -14.16
N LEU A 320 -21.59 10.97 -13.16
CA LEU A 320 -20.74 10.23 -12.24
C LEU A 320 -19.94 9.14 -12.96
N GLN A 321 -18.62 9.19 -12.82
CA GLN A 321 -17.66 8.22 -13.34
C GLN A 321 -17.09 7.36 -12.22
N LEU A 322 -16.82 7.93 -11.03
CA LEU A 322 -16.32 7.23 -9.88
C LEU A 322 -17.25 7.40 -8.68
N LEU A 323 -17.69 6.28 -8.13
CA LEU A 323 -18.35 6.20 -6.83
C LEU A 323 -17.53 5.25 -5.93
N ASN A 324 -16.83 5.83 -4.97
CA ASN A 324 -16.06 5.09 -3.99
C ASN A 324 -16.62 5.31 -2.59
N LEU A 325 -17.20 4.25 -2.03
CA LEU A 325 -17.80 4.19 -0.69
C LEU A 325 -17.16 3.09 0.18
N MET A 326 -16.05 2.52 -0.27
CA MET A 326 -15.40 1.40 0.42
C MET A 326 -15.06 1.72 1.87
N ARG A 327 -14.95 0.66 2.69
CA ARG A 327 -14.49 0.76 4.08
C ARG A 327 -15.28 1.79 4.90
N ASN A 328 -16.59 1.54 4.99
CA ASN A 328 -17.55 2.28 5.79
C ASN A 328 -18.45 1.30 6.59
N GLN A 329 -19.50 1.80 7.19
CA GLN A 329 -20.50 1.02 7.93
C GLN A 329 -21.87 1.05 7.21
N LEU A 330 -21.87 1.17 5.88
CA LEU A 330 -23.07 1.24 5.07
C LEU A 330 -23.81 -0.10 5.09
N ASN A 331 -25.13 -0.04 5.12
CA ASN A 331 -26.02 -1.20 5.13
C ASN A 331 -27.15 -1.05 4.09
N GLY A 332 -28.12 -1.98 4.11
CA GLY A 332 -29.18 -2.00 3.11
C GLY A 332 -28.71 -2.48 1.75
N SER A 333 -29.47 -2.23 0.70
CA SER A 333 -29.18 -2.69 -0.65
C SER A 333 -28.51 -1.63 -1.52
N VAL A 334 -27.78 -2.08 -2.54
CA VAL A 334 -27.29 -1.21 -3.60
C VAL A 334 -28.51 -0.70 -4.41
N PRO A 335 -28.72 0.62 -4.55
CA PRO A 335 -29.88 1.17 -5.24
C PRO A 335 -29.94 0.70 -6.70
N ILE A 336 -31.08 0.13 -7.13
CA ILE A 336 -31.27 -0.47 -8.46
C ILE A 336 -30.97 0.54 -9.58
N LYS A 337 -31.31 1.81 -9.38
CA LYS A 337 -31.08 2.88 -10.34
C LYS A 337 -29.62 3.22 -10.58
N LEU A 338 -28.67 2.78 -9.72
CA LEU A 338 -27.25 2.95 -10.01
C LEU A 338 -26.82 2.22 -11.29
N GLY A 339 -27.50 1.15 -11.67
CA GLY A 339 -27.29 0.47 -12.95
C GLY A 339 -27.68 1.29 -14.18
N GLU A 340 -28.36 2.42 -14.01
CA GLU A 340 -28.76 3.35 -15.09
C GLU A 340 -27.72 4.45 -15.37
N LEU A 341 -26.63 4.50 -14.59
CA LEU A 341 -25.57 5.51 -14.74
C LEU A 341 -24.71 5.20 -15.97
N THR A 342 -24.89 5.98 -17.03
CA THR A 342 -24.26 5.72 -18.34
C THR A 342 -22.78 6.10 -18.44
N LYS A 343 -22.24 6.80 -17.46
CA LYS A 343 -20.81 7.21 -17.42
C LYS A 343 -20.01 6.56 -16.31
N LEU A 344 -20.61 5.66 -15.53
CA LEU A 344 -19.95 5.03 -14.39
C LEU A 344 -18.82 4.10 -14.87
N GLU A 345 -17.61 4.41 -14.45
CA GLU A 345 -16.38 3.66 -14.76
C GLU A 345 -15.90 2.83 -13.56
N VAL A 346 -16.03 3.38 -12.35
CA VAL A 346 -15.52 2.76 -11.12
C VAL A 346 -16.61 2.75 -10.06
N LEU A 347 -16.91 1.55 -9.53
CA LEU A 347 -17.80 1.35 -8.39
C LEU A 347 -17.09 0.52 -7.34
N GLU A 348 -16.72 1.18 -6.23
CA GLU A 348 -16.05 0.56 -5.10
C GLU A 348 -16.92 0.65 -3.85
N LEU A 349 -17.44 -0.49 -3.40
CA LEU A 349 -18.34 -0.61 -2.22
C LEU A 349 -17.78 -1.61 -1.19
N TRP A 350 -16.57 -2.12 -1.39
CA TRP A 350 -16.04 -3.21 -0.58
C TRP A 350 -15.90 -2.83 0.89
N LYS A 351 -15.97 -3.85 1.75
CA LYS A 351 -15.89 -3.73 3.21
C LYS A 351 -16.93 -2.76 3.77
N ASN A 352 -18.18 -3.16 3.64
CA ASN A 352 -19.36 -2.56 4.24
C ASN A 352 -20.27 -3.68 4.79
N SER A 353 -21.51 -3.37 5.14
CA SER A 353 -22.54 -4.33 5.58
C SER A 353 -23.71 -4.37 4.58
N LEU A 354 -23.42 -4.21 3.29
CA LEU A 354 -24.44 -4.18 2.24
C LEU A 354 -25.07 -5.57 2.02
N THR A 355 -26.36 -5.58 1.70
CA THR A 355 -27.17 -6.79 1.53
C THR A 355 -27.95 -6.74 0.22
N GLY A 356 -28.70 -7.82 -0.12
CA GLY A 356 -29.50 -7.89 -1.35
C GLY A 356 -28.65 -8.10 -2.59
N SER A 357 -29.19 -7.82 -3.77
CA SER A 357 -28.53 -8.07 -5.05
C SER A 357 -27.97 -6.81 -5.68
N LEU A 358 -26.98 -6.98 -6.56
CA LEU A 358 -26.53 -5.91 -7.46
C LEU A 358 -27.62 -5.58 -8.49
N PRO A 359 -27.68 -4.34 -9.01
CA PRO A 359 -28.55 -4.00 -10.13
C PRO A 359 -28.25 -4.88 -11.37
N MET A 360 -29.24 -5.59 -11.89
CA MET A 360 -29.07 -6.54 -13.00
C MET A 360 -28.65 -5.89 -14.33
N ASN A 361 -28.84 -4.59 -14.47
CA ASN A 361 -28.41 -3.78 -15.62
C ASN A 361 -27.08 -3.05 -15.39
N LEU A 362 -26.39 -3.31 -14.28
CA LEU A 362 -25.09 -2.71 -13.99
C LEU A 362 -24.05 -3.10 -15.06
N GLY A 363 -23.31 -2.13 -15.57
CA GLY A 363 -22.30 -2.32 -16.63
C GLY A 363 -22.86 -2.43 -18.04
N GLN A 364 -24.18 -2.68 -18.21
CA GLN A 364 -24.81 -2.89 -19.50
C GLN A 364 -24.72 -1.65 -20.41
N ASN A 365 -24.89 -0.46 -19.83
CA ASN A 365 -24.91 0.81 -20.58
C ASN A 365 -23.82 1.80 -20.11
N SER A 366 -22.89 1.36 -19.30
CA SER A 366 -21.80 2.20 -18.75
C SER A 366 -20.43 1.62 -19.14
N PRO A 367 -19.40 2.46 -19.28
CA PRO A 367 -18.03 2.02 -19.55
C PRO A 367 -17.36 1.49 -18.28
N LEU A 368 -18.05 0.61 -17.53
CA LEU A 368 -17.58 0.09 -16.25
C LEU A 368 -16.24 -0.64 -16.42
N GLN A 369 -15.22 -0.17 -15.72
CA GLN A 369 -13.85 -0.67 -15.76
C GLN A 369 -13.49 -1.45 -14.50
N TRP A 370 -14.00 -0.99 -13.34
CA TRP A 370 -13.69 -1.58 -12.06
C TRP A 370 -14.94 -1.72 -11.20
N LEU A 371 -15.23 -2.95 -10.81
CA LEU A 371 -16.27 -3.29 -9.84
C LEU A 371 -15.64 -4.03 -8.68
N ASP A 372 -15.64 -3.42 -7.50
CA ASP A 372 -15.26 -4.07 -6.25
C ASP A 372 -16.38 -3.90 -5.21
N VAL A 373 -17.04 -5.00 -4.89
CA VAL A 373 -18.07 -5.07 -3.85
C VAL A 373 -17.75 -6.15 -2.81
N SER A 374 -16.50 -6.55 -2.75
CA SER A 374 -16.04 -7.63 -1.85
C SER A 374 -16.31 -7.31 -0.38
N SER A 375 -16.32 -8.36 0.44
CA SER A 375 -16.48 -8.25 1.89
C SER A 375 -17.72 -7.45 2.31
N ASN A 376 -18.87 -7.96 1.86
CA ASN A 376 -20.21 -7.52 2.20
C ASN A 376 -21.10 -8.73 2.50
N SER A 377 -22.41 -8.54 2.55
CA SER A 377 -23.42 -9.61 2.63
C SER A 377 -24.33 -9.61 1.40
N LEU A 378 -23.78 -9.25 0.23
CA LEU A 378 -24.51 -9.23 -1.04
C LEU A 378 -24.85 -10.66 -1.50
N SER A 379 -25.98 -10.81 -2.17
CA SER A 379 -26.53 -12.08 -2.62
C SER A 379 -27.13 -11.98 -4.01
N GLY A 380 -27.75 -13.05 -4.50
CA GLY A 380 -28.30 -13.10 -5.85
C GLY A 380 -27.27 -13.46 -6.90
N GLU A 381 -27.62 -13.29 -8.16
CA GLU A 381 -26.76 -13.63 -9.29
C GLU A 381 -25.80 -12.49 -9.67
N ILE A 382 -24.69 -12.84 -10.30
CA ILE A 382 -23.79 -11.86 -10.92
C ILE A 382 -24.49 -11.24 -12.13
N PRO A 383 -24.61 -9.91 -12.25
CA PRO A 383 -25.28 -9.27 -13.39
C PRO A 383 -24.64 -9.69 -14.72
N PRO A 384 -25.42 -10.16 -15.71
CA PRO A 384 -24.88 -10.73 -16.95
C PRO A 384 -24.24 -9.68 -17.87
N GLY A 385 -24.67 -8.42 -17.79
CA GLY A 385 -24.23 -7.31 -18.66
C GLY A 385 -23.00 -6.55 -18.19
N LEU A 386 -22.29 -7.02 -17.15
CA LEU A 386 -21.16 -6.28 -16.56
C LEU A 386 -20.04 -5.93 -17.56
N CYS A 387 -19.88 -6.71 -18.63
CA CYS A 387 -18.86 -6.48 -19.65
C CYS A 387 -19.44 -6.14 -21.04
N ASP A 388 -20.71 -5.76 -21.16
CA ASP A 388 -21.32 -5.45 -22.44
C ASP A 388 -20.65 -4.27 -23.15
N SER A 389 -20.12 -3.31 -22.39
CA SER A 389 -19.31 -2.21 -22.92
C SER A 389 -17.89 -2.62 -23.37
N GLY A 390 -17.42 -3.81 -23.00
CA GLY A 390 -16.08 -4.30 -23.30
C GLY A 390 -14.94 -3.64 -22.53
N ASN A 391 -15.22 -2.89 -21.46
CA ASN A 391 -14.22 -2.11 -20.72
C ASN A 391 -13.85 -2.69 -19.34
N LEU A 392 -14.56 -3.70 -18.84
CA LEU A 392 -14.35 -4.23 -17.50
C LEU A 392 -12.96 -4.86 -17.35
N THR A 393 -12.12 -4.30 -16.51
CA THR A 393 -10.76 -4.76 -16.24
C THR A 393 -10.65 -5.56 -14.95
N LYS A 394 -11.43 -5.20 -13.92
CA LYS A 394 -11.42 -5.84 -12.61
C LYS A 394 -12.84 -6.17 -12.16
N LEU A 395 -13.06 -7.44 -11.88
CA LEU A 395 -14.28 -7.96 -11.28
C LEU A 395 -13.94 -8.59 -9.93
N ILE A 396 -14.29 -7.92 -8.83
CA ILE A 396 -13.92 -8.30 -7.47
C ILE A 396 -15.18 -8.41 -6.62
N LEU A 397 -15.59 -9.64 -6.31
CA LEU A 397 -16.85 -9.95 -5.61
C LEU A 397 -16.64 -10.85 -4.38
N PHE A 398 -15.42 -11.16 -4.00
CA PHE A 398 -15.12 -12.16 -2.97
C PHE A 398 -15.74 -11.83 -1.60
N ASN A 399 -15.87 -12.85 -0.73
CA ASN A 399 -16.47 -12.71 0.61
C ASN A 399 -17.86 -12.07 0.59
N ASN A 400 -18.78 -12.75 -0.10
CA ASN A 400 -20.20 -12.40 -0.17
C ASN A 400 -21.06 -13.68 -0.19
N SER A 401 -22.31 -13.57 -0.59
CA SER A 401 -23.25 -14.69 -0.76
C SER A 401 -23.82 -14.75 -2.20
N PHE A 402 -23.04 -14.33 -3.21
CA PHE A 402 -23.47 -14.45 -4.62
C PHE A 402 -23.70 -15.90 -4.98
N SER A 403 -24.74 -16.17 -5.77
CA SER A 403 -25.18 -17.51 -6.18
C SER A 403 -25.46 -17.56 -7.69
N GLY A 404 -25.88 -18.73 -8.18
CA GLY A 404 -26.09 -18.94 -9.62
C GLY A 404 -24.78 -19.11 -10.40
N PRO A 405 -24.82 -19.21 -11.72
CA PRO A 405 -23.66 -19.47 -12.55
C PRO A 405 -22.84 -18.19 -12.81
N ILE A 406 -21.56 -18.36 -13.17
CA ILE A 406 -20.74 -17.28 -13.74
C ILE A 406 -21.31 -16.94 -15.13
N PRO A 407 -21.71 -15.69 -15.40
CA PRO A 407 -22.23 -15.30 -16.71
C PRO A 407 -21.21 -15.50 -17.83
N VAL A 408 -21.63 -16.05 -18.97
CA VAL A 408 -20.76 -16.29 -20.15
C VAL A 408 -20.15 -14.99 -20.68
N GLY A 409 -20.82 -13.84 -20.51
CA GLY A 409 -20.29 -12.53 -20.86
C GLY A 409 -18.96 -12.20 -20.18
N ILE A 410 -18.74 -12.72 -18.96
CA ILE A 410 -17.49 -12.51 -18.22
C ILE A 410 -16.33 -13.29 -18.85
N SER A 411 -16.55 -14.55 -19.28
CA SER A 411 -15.48 -15.36 -19.89
C SER A 411 -15.16 -14.95 -21.34
N SER A 412 -15.92 -14.05 -21.93
CA SER A 412 -15.67 -13.45 -23.26
C SER A 412 -15.19 -11.99 -23.21
N CYS A 413 -14.99 -11.45 -22.02
CA CYS A 413 -14.63 -10.06 -21.74
C CYS A 413 -13.13 -9.80 -21.95
N LYS A 414 -12.72 -9.33 -23.13
CA LYS A 414 -11.31 -9.20 -23.54
C LYS A 414 -10.48 -8.19 -22.75
N SER A 415 -11.13 -7.26 -22.05
CA SER A 415 -10.50 -6.24 -21.21
C SER A 415 -10.14 -6.73 -19.80
N LEU A 416 -10.64 -7.91 -19.40
CA LEU A 416 -10.41 -8.42 -18.05
C LEU A 416 -8.94 -8.73 -17.79
N VAL A 417 -8.46 -8.21 -16.67
CA VAL A 417 -7.13 -8.48 -16.10
C VAL A 417 -7.26 -9.38 -14.87
N ARG A 418 -8.34 -9.20 -14.10
CA ARG A 418 -8.51 -9.89 -12.81
C ARG A 418 -9.98 -10.23 -12.55
N VAL A 419 -10.22 -11.48 -12.17
CA VAL A 419 -11.52 -12.00 -11.70
C VAL A 419 -11.29 -12.63 -10.32
N ARG A 420 -11.94 -12.09 -9.30
CA ARG A 420 -11.88 -12.57 -7.92
C ARG A 420 -13.29 -12.74 -7.36
N VAL A 421 -13.76 -13.97 -7.33
CA VAL A 421 -15.11 -14.29 -6.85
C VAL A 421 -15.10 -15.37 -5.76
N GLN A 422 -13.96 -15.62 -5.16
CA GLN A 422 -13.80 -16.62 -4.10
C GLN A 422 -14.66 -16.30 -2.86
N ASN A 423 -14.96 -17.35 -2.07
CA ASN A 423 -15.78 -17.25 -0.86
C ASN A 423 -17.19 -16.71 -1.15
N ASN A 424 -17.93 -17.44 -1.98
CA ASN A 424 -19.33 -17.18 -2.34
C ASN A 424 -20.11 -18.49 -2.45
N LEU A 425 -21.31 -18.44 -2.98
CA LEU A 425 -22.19 -19.60 -3.24
C LEU A 425 -22.39 -19.85 -4.75
N ILE A 426 -21.45 -19.42 -5.59
CA ILE A 426 -21.51 -19.51 -7.04
C ILE A 426 -21.50 -20.98 -7.45
N SER A 427 -22.38 -21.37 -8.37
CA SER A 427 -22.63 -22.75 -8.77
C SER A 427 -22.53 -22.93 -10.28
N GLY A 428 -22.74 -24.18 -10.75
CA GLY A 428 -22.62 -24.50 -12.16
C GLY A 428 -21.18 -24.70 -12.62
N ALA A 429 -20.97 -24.80 -13.93
CA ALA A 429 -19.66 -25.03 -14.51
C ALA A 429 -18.87 -23.73 -14.70
N ILE A 430 -17.53 -23.80 -14.69
CA ILE A 430 -16.66 -22.72 -15.13
C ILE A 430 -16.90 -22.50 -16.63
N PRO A 431 -17.31 -21.30 -17.08
CA PRO A 431 -17.60 -21.08 -18.49
C PRO A 431 -16.33 -21.17 -19.35
N ILE A 432 -16.48 -21.72 -20.57
CA ILE A 432 -15.44 -21.71 -21.60
C ILE A 432 -15.16 -20.26 -22.02
N GLY A 433 -13.91 -19.91 -22.30
CA GLY A 433 -13.50 -18.61 -22.82
C GLY A 433 -12.42 -17.91 -21.99
N PHE A 434 -12.28 -18.20 -20.71
CA PHE A 434 -11.26 -17.56 -19.86
C PHE A 434 -9.84 -17.76 -20.40
N GLY A 435 -9.52 -18.90 -20.98
CA GLY A 435 -8.21 -19.17 -21.55
C GLY A 435 -7.90 -18.34 -22.80
N SER A 436 -8.93 -17.88 -23.51
CA SER A 436 -8.79 -17.04 -24.71
C SER A 436 -8.69 -15.54 -24.43
N LEU A 437 -8.81 -15.11 -23.15
CA LEU A 437 -8.71 -13.72 -22.77
C LEU A 437 -7.25 -13.22 -22.84
N PRO A 438 -6.95 -12.17 -23.62
CA PRO A 438 -5.56 -11.85 -23.99
C PRO A 438 -4.72 -11.29 -22.84
N ILE A 439 -5.35 -10.74 -21.80
CA ILE A 439 -4.69 -10.03 -20.71
C ILE A 439 -5.15 -10.47 -19.32
N LEU A 440 -5.94 -11.54 -19.21
CA LEU A 440 -6.38 -12.07 -17.93
C LEU A 440 -5.19 -12.70 -17.20
N GLN A 441 -4.79 -12.12 -16.10
CA GLN A 441 -3.65 -12.56 -15.31
C GLN A 441 -4.06 -13.41 -14.10
N ARG A 442 -5.23 -13.13 -13.52
CA ARG A 442 -5.63 -13.73 -12.24
C ARG A 442 -7.08 -14.19 -12.27
N LEU A 443 -7.28 -15.47 -11.97
CA LEU A 443 -8.58 -16.15 -11.90
C LEU A 443 -8.71 -16.84 -10.54
N GLU A 444 -9.52 -16.25 -9.63
CA GLU A 444 -9.74 -16.75 -8.27
C GLU A 444 -11.23 -17.10 -8.10
N LEU A 445 -11.53 -18.39 -8.09
CA LEU A 445 -12.87 -18.97 -7.98
C LEU A 445 -13.01 -19.84 -6.73
N ALA A 446 -12.04 -19.85 -5.84
CA ALA A 446 -11.97 -20.75 -4.69
C ALA A 446 -13.16 -20.61 -3.73
N ASN A 447 -13.45 -21.69 -2.99
CA ASN A 447 -14.51 -21.73 -1.96
C ASN A 447 -15.87 -21.24 -2.50
N ASN A 448 -16.39 -22.00 -3.46
CA ASN A 448 -17.69 -21.83 -4.08
C ASN A 448 -18.38 -23.21 -4.25
N ASN A 449 -19.46 -23.27 -5.01
CA ASN A 449 -20.21 -24.49 -5.29
C ASN A 449 -20.11 -24.90 -6.77
N LEU A 450 -18.94 -24.60 -7.41
CA LEU A 450 -18.72 -24.90 -8.83
C LEU A 450 -18.58 -26.40 -9.07
N THR A 451 -19.11 -26.85 -10.21
CA THR A 451 -19.17 -28.27 -10.61
C THR A 451 -18.63 -28.47 -12.03
N GLY A 452 -18.53 -29.73 -12.46
CA GLY A 452 -18.03 -30.08 -13.78
C GLY A 452 -16.51 -29.98 -13.90
N GLN A 453 -16.01 -29.86 -15.11
CA GLN A 453 -14.57 -29.91 -15.39
C GLN A 453 -13.94 -28.52 -15.46
N ILE A 454 -12.62 -28.46 -15.27
CA ILE A 454 -11.81 -27.28 -15.63
C ILE A 454 -11.79 -27.23 -17.18
N PRO A 455 -12.23 -26.10 -17.79
CA PRO A 455 -12.29 -26.01 -19.25
C PRO A 455 -10.93 -26.16 -19.92
N GLU A 456 -10.84 -26.92 -20.99
CA GLU A 456 -9.61 -27.19 -21.74
C GLU A 456 -8.94 -25.95 -22.31
N ASP A 457 -9.72 -24.90 -22.64
CA ASP A 457 -9.20 -23.63 -23.15
C ASP A 457 -8.34 -22.87 -22.12
N ILE A 458 -8.54 -23.09 -20.83
CA ILE A 458 -7.69 -22.47 -19.76
C ILE A 458 -6.24 -22.86 -19.96
N ALA A 459 -5.98 -24.10 -20.39
CA ALA A 459 -4.63 -24.59 -20.69
C ALA A 459 -3.99 -23.98 -21.97
N LEU A 460 -4.74 -23.17 -22.71
CA LEU A 460 -4.24 -22.44 -23.89
C LEU A 460 -3.92 -20.97 -23.57
N SER A 461 -4.07 -20.53 -22.32
CA SER A 461 -3.88 -19.13 -21.94
C SER A 461 -2.43 -18.69 -22.11
N THR A 462 -2.25 -17.51 -22.70
CA THR A 462 -0.95 -16.84 -22.83
C THR A 462 -0.69 -15.80 -21.75
N SER A 463 -1.67 -15.52 -20.87
CA SER A 463 -1.63 -14.40 -19.93
C SER A 463 -1.83 -14.79 -18.46
N LEU A 464 -2.49 -15.93 -18.19
CA LEU A 464 -2.78 -16.37 -16.83
C LEU A 464 -1.48 -16.67 -16.06
N SER A 465 -1.35 -16.03 -14.91
CA SER A 465 -0.23 -16.23 -13.97
C SER A 465 -0.67 -16.84 -12.64
N PHE A 466 -1.94 -16.68 -12.28
CA PHE A 466 -2.51 -17.18 -11.03
C PHE A 466 -3.88 -17.79 -11.28
N ILE A 467 -4.06 -19.07 -10.88
CA ILE A 467 -5.33 -19.77 -10.94
C ILE A 467 -5.54 -20.44 -9.57
N ASP A 468 -6.66 -20.12 -8.94
CA ASP A 468 -7.14 -20.79 -7.74
C ASP A 468 -8.62 -21.16 -7.90
N VAL A 469 -8.89 -22.45 -7.99
CA VAL A 469 -10.23 -23.03 -8.06
C VAL A 469 -10.47 -24.01 -6.91
N SER A 470 -9.69 -23.92 -5.84
CA SER A 470 -9.79 -24.81 -4.68
C SER A 470 -11.14 -24.71 -3.97
N TRP A 471 -11.43 -25.72 -3.12
CA TRP A 471 -12.66 -25.75 -2.32
C TRP A 471 -13.93 -25.57 -3.18
N ASN A 472 -14.08 -26.48 -4.18
CA ASN A 472 -15.24 -26.56 -5.04
C ASN A 472 -15.67 -28.03 -5.21
N HIS A 473 -16.54 -28.33 -6.14
CA HIS A 473 -16.99 -29.69 -6.48
C HIS A 473 -16.58 -30.05 -7.92
N LEU A 474 -15.42 -29.53 -8.37
CA LEU A 474 -14.92 -29.81 -9.73
C LEU A 474 -14.51 -31.27 -9.83
N GLU A 475 -14.79 -31.88 -10.99
CA GLU A 475 -14.59 -33.29 -11.28
C GLU A 475 -13.83 -33.49 -12.60
N SER A 476 -13.57 -34.77 -13.00
CA SER A 476 -12.79 -35.05 -14.21
C SER A 476 -11.28 -34.97 -14.01
N THR A 477 -10.52 -34.89 -15.10
CA THR A 477 -9.06 -34.80 -15.11
C THR A 477 -8.58 -33.35 -15.30
N LEU A 478 -7.28 -33.10 -15.00
CA LEU A 478 -6.68 -31.82 -15.37
C LEU A 478 -6.51 -31.71 -16.88
N PRO A 479 -6.72 -30.52 -17.47
CA PRO A 479 -6.34 -30.24 -18.85
C PRO A 479 -4.86 -30.54 -19.08
N SER A 480 -4.54 -31.27 -20.18
CA SER A 480 -3.21 -31.86 -20.38
C SER A 480 -2.05 -30.85 -20.37
N SER A 481 -2.28 -29.63 -20.86
CA SER A 481 -1.23 -28.59 -21.00
C SER A 481 -1.28 -27.52 -19.90
N ILE A 482 -2.13 -27.66 -18.86
CA ILE A 482 -2.33 -26.57 -17.88
C ILE A 482 -1.04 -26.22 -17.12
N ILE A 483 -0.22 -27.19 -16.83
CA ILE A 483 1.01 -27.03 -16.06
C ILE A 483 2.14 -26.41 -16.90
N SER A 484 2.06 -26.55 -18.22
CA SER A 484 3.03 -25.99 -19.18
C SER A 484 2.76 -24.53 -19.57
N LEU A 485 1.79 -23.88 -18.97
CA LEU A 485 1.49 -22.46 -19.26
C LEU A 485 2.70 -21.59 -18.94
N LEU A 486 3.19 -20.85 -19.93
CA LEU A 486 4.43 -20.06 -19.85
C LEU A 486 4.49 -19.07 -18.71
N ASN A 487 3.35 -18.45 -18.38
CA ASN A 487 3.26 -17.39 -17.38
C ASN A 487 2.69 -17.85 -16.04
N LEU A 488 2.24 -19.10 -15.92
CA LEU A 488 1.59 -19.61 -14.72
C LEU A 488 2.60 -19.73 -13.56
N GLN A 489 2.37 -18.99 -12.51
CA GLN A 489 3.20 -19.01 -11.29
C GLN A 489 2.54 -19.80 -10.16
N THR A 490 1.23 -19.74 -10.06
CA THR A 490 0.46 -20.39 -8.99
C THR A 490 -0.73 -21.12 -9.58
N PHE A 491 -0.83 -22.41 -9.26
CA PHE A 491 -1.94 -23.27 -9.62
C PHE A 491 -2.43 -24.04 -8.41
N ILE A 492 -3.65 -23.72 -7.95
CA ILE A 492 -4.28 -24.31 -6.77
C ILE A 492 -5.63 -24.91 -7.17
N VAL A 493 -5.79 -26.22 -7.01
CA VAL A 493 -7.04 -26.94 -7.26
C VAL A 493 -7.42 -27.84 -6.08
N SER A 494 -6.83 -27.60 -4.93
CA SER A 494 -7.02 -28.43 -3.74
C SER A 494 -8.51 -28.48 -3.30
N HIS A 495 -8.87 -29.55 -2.56
CA HIS A 495 -10.24 -29.73 -2.05
C HIS A 495 -11.32 -29.70 -3.16
N ASN A 496 -11.18 -30.61 -4.13
CA ASN A 496 -12.14 -30.88 -5.21
C ASN A 496 -12.36 -32.39 -5.38
N ASN A 497 -13.06 -32.79 -6.43
CA ASN A 497 -13.29 -34.20 -6.80
C ASN A 497 -12.49 -34.58 -8.05
N LEU A 498 -11.40 -33.89 -8.36
CA LEU A 498 -10.55 -34.13 -9.52
C LEU A 498 -9.87 -35.51 -9.41
N ALA A 499 -9.73 -36.20 -10.53
CA ALA A 499 -9.22 -37.55 -10.57
C ALA A 499 -8.26 -37.77 -11.76
N GLY A 500 -7.77 -39.01 -11.92
CA GLY A 500 -6.84 -39.36 -13.00
C GLY A 500 -5.39 -39.14 -12.64
N LYS A 501 -4.51 -39.15 -13.62
CA LYS A 501 -3.07 -38.93 -13.47
C LYS A 501 -2.74 -37.42 -13.57
N ILE A 502 -1.64 -37.01 -12.95
CA ILE A 502 -1.03 -35.72 -13.25
C ILE A 502 -0.52 -35.78 -14.70
N PRO A 503 -0.82 -34.79 -15.55
CA PRO A 503 -0.28 -34.74 -16.91
C PRO A 503 1.25 -34.74 -16.90
N ASP A 504 1.89 -35.56 -17.71
CA ASP A 504 3.34 -35.65 -17.82
C ASP A 504 3.92 -34.72 -18.90
N GLN A 505 3.56 -33.46 -18.85
CA GLN A 505 3.96 -32.42 -19.81
C GLN A 505 4.59 -31.21 -19.10
N PHE A 506 5.65 -31.46 -18.31
CA PHE A 506 6.36 -30.42 -17.57
C PHE A 506 7.59 -29.87 -18.32
N GLN A 507 7.80 -30.24 -19.58
CA GLN A 507 9.03 -29.92 -20.31
C GLN A 507 9.29 -28.41 -20.47
N ASP A 508 8.25 -27.59 -20.39
CA ASP A 508 8.30 -26.13 -20.52
C ASP A 508 7.52 -25.47 -19.38
N CYS A 509 8.02 -25.59 -18.14
CA CYS A 509 7.42 -25.06 -16.93
C CYS A 509 8.26 -23.89 -16.36
N PRO A 510 8.39 -22.76 -17.10
CA PRO A 510 9.42 -21.76 -16.79
C PRO A 510 9.09 -20.88 -15.60
N SER A 511 7.83 -20.83 -15.17
CA SER A 511 7.35 -19.84 -14.21
C SER A 511 6.70 -20.40 -12.96
N LEU A 512 6.27 -21.66 -12.97
CA LEU A 512 5.49 -22.26 -11.89
C LEU A 512 6.30 -22.32 -10.59
N SER A 513 5.76 -21.66 -9.56
CA SER A 513 6.38 -21.59 -8.22
C SER A 513 5.57 -22.32 -7.14
N MET A 514 4.26 -22.46 -7.35
CA MET A 514 3.36 -23.13 -6.42
C MET A 514 2.38 -24.04 -7.17
N LEU A 515 2.36 -25.32 -6.78
CA LEU A 515 1.43 -26.34 -7.28
C LEU A 515 0.76 -27.03 -6.09
N ASP A 516 -0.55 -26.82 -5.92
CA ASP A 516 -1.35 -27.48 -4.89
C ASP A 516 -2.48 -28.30 -5.51
N LEU A 517 -2.31 -29.61 -5.53
CA LEU A 517 -3.29 -30.58 -5.98
C LEU A 517 -3.91 -31.38 -4.83
N SER A 518 -3.67 -30.95 -3.58
CA SER A 518 -4.04 -31.71 -2.39
C SER A 518 -5.54 -31.93 -2.25
N SER A 519 -5.92 -32.95 -1.49
CA SER A 519 -7.33 -33.28 -1.17
C SER A 519 -8.22 -33.43 -2.42
N ASN A 520 -7.79 -34.32 -3.28
CA ASN A 520 -8.48 -34.74 -4.52
C ASN A 520 -8.43 -36.29 -4.65
N HIS A 521 -8.71 -36.81 -5.82
CA HIS A 521 -8.67 -38.25 -6.16
C HIS A 521 -7.63 -38.59 -7.24
N PHE A 522 -6.54 -37.77 -7.33
CA PHE A 522 -5.45 -38.05 -8.25
C PHE A 522 -4.78 -39.39 -7.92
N SER A 523 -4.37 -40.13 -8.94
CA SER A 523 -3.84 -41.47 -8.81
C SER A 523 -2.70 -41.72 -9.79
N GLY A 524 -2.06 -42.91 -9.66
CA GLY A 524 -0.90 -43.29 -10.46
C GLY A 524 0.41 -42.73 -9.89
N GLU A 525 1.43 -42.66 -10.73
CA GLU A 525 2.75 -42.15 -10.36
C GLU A 525 2.85 -40.64 -10.31
N ILE A 526 3.77 -40.11 -9.53
CA ILE A 526 4.19 -38.70 -9.60
C ILE A 526 5.18 -38.61 -10.76
N PRO A 527 4.91 -37.78 -11.80
CA PRO A 527 5.79 -37.72 -12.96
C PRO A 527 7.19 -37.17 -12.61
N GLU A 528 8.25 -37.83 -13.10
CA GLU A 528 9.62 -37.30 -12.91
C GLU A 528 9.84 -35.95 -13.60
N SER A 529 9.09 -35.67 -14.68
CA SER A 529 9.13 -34.40 -15.41
C SER A 529 8.77 -33.18 -14.58
N ILE A 530 8.08 -33.32 -13.43
CA ILE A 530 7.86 -32.24 -12.47
C ILE A 530 9.18 -31.53 -12.07
N ALA A 531 10.28 -32.27 -12.04
CA ALA A 531 11.60 -31.70 -11.71
C ALA A 531 12.14 -30.71 -12.74
N SER A 532 11.51 -30.62 -13.93
CA SER A 532 11.82 -29.58 -14.94
C SER A 532 11.30 -28.22 -14.56
N CYS A 533 10.40 -28.10 -13.58
CA CYS A 533 9.93 -26.84 -13.02
C CYS A 533 10.97 -26.21 -12.08
N GLU A 534 12.06 -25.66 -12.62
CA GLU A 534 13.20 -25.16 -11.83
C GLU A 534 12.83 -24.03 -10.83
N LYS A 535 11.66 -23.38 -10.99
CA LYS A 535 11.19 -22.34 -10.09
C LYS A 535 10.17 -22.83 -9.04
N LEU A 536 9.83 -24.12 -9.05
CA LEU A 536 8.86 -24.67 -8.12
C LEU A 536 9.40 -24.64 -6.68
N VAL A 537 8.68 -23.96 -5.81
CA VAL A 537 9.02 -23.75 -4.40
C VAL A 537 8.14 -24.60 -3.50
N ASN A 538 6.86 -24.70 -3.84
CA ASN A 538 5.88 -25.46 -3.07
C ASN A 538 5.17 -26.47 -3.94
N LEU A 539 5.30 -27.74 -3.57
CA LEU A 539 4.56 -28.87 -4.17
C LEU A 539 3.75 -29.58 -3.09
N ASN A 540 2.43 -29.45 -3.18
CA ASN A 540 1.50 -30.09 -2.26
C ASN A 540 0.62 -31.11 -2.99
N LEU A 541 0.87 -32.40 -2.75
CA LEU A 541 0.14 -33.52 -3.30
C LEU A 541 -0.60 -34.34 -2.22
N ARG A 542 -0.68 -33.80 -1.01
CA ARG A 542 -1.29 -34.43 0.15
C ARG A 542 -2.71 -34.93 -0.12
N ASN A 543 -3.11 -36.01 0.57
CA ASN A 543 -4.49 -36.50 0.58
C ASN A 543 -5.03 -36.78 -0.83
N ASN A 544 -4.34 -37.70 -1.54
CA ASN A 544 -4.69 -38.23 -2.86
C ASN A 544 -4.53 -39.75 -2.88
N GLN A 545 -4.50 -40.36 -4.06
CA GLN A 545 -4.39 -41.79 -4.26
C GLN A 545 -3.11 -42.15 -5.05
N PHE A 546 -2.02 -41.34 -4.93
CA PHE A 546 -0.77 -41.61 -5.61
C PHE A 546 -0.17 -42.92 -5.14
N THR A 547 0.36 -43.69 -6.10
CA THR A 547 1.00 -44.98 -5.90
C THR A 547 2.46 -44.89 -6.39
N GLU A 548 3.15 -46.00 -6.52
CA GLU A 548 4.52 -46.11 -7.00
C GLU A 548 5.55 -45.41 -6.08
N GLU A 549 6.80 -45.36 -6.51
CA GLU A 549 7.93 -44.78 -5.74
C GLU A 549 7.95 -43.24 -5.83
N ILE A 550 8.57 -42.59 -4.83
CA ILE A 550 8.83 -41.16 -4.86
C ILE A 550 9.94 -40.87 -5.88
N PRO A 551 9.72 -40.01 -6.88
CA PRO A 551 10.73 -39.66 -7.88
C PRO A 551 11.96 -39.03 -7.24
N LYS A 552 13.16 -39.62 -7.50
CA LYS A 552 14.44 -39.10 -6.99
C LYS A 552 14.77 -37.71 -7.47
N ALA A 553 14.27 -37.33 -8.63
CA ALA A 553 14.43 -36.02 -9.25
C ALA A 553 13.88 -34.86 -8.39
N LEU A 554 12.83 -35.10 -7.60
CA LEU A 554 12.28 -34.09 -6.68
C LEU A 554 13.31 -33.60 -5.65
N ALA A 555 14.19 -34.48 -5.19
CA ALA A 555 15.22 -34.14 -4.22
C ALA A 555 16.37 -33.29 -4.80
N THR A 556 16.47 -33.19 -6.13
CA THR A 556 17.53 -32.42 -6.81
C THR A 556 17.07 -31.07 -7.31
N MET A 557 15.80 -30.73 -7.11
CA MET A 557 15.23 -29.44 -7.55
C MET A 557 15.89 -28.26 -6.81
N PRO A 558 16.34 -27.22 -7.54
CA PRO A 558 17.15 -26.15 -6.95
C PRO A 558 16.38 -25.20 -6.04
N THR A 559 15.06 -25.15 -6.17
CA THR A 559 14.19 -24.18 -5.50
C THR A 559 13.10 -24.81 -4.63
N LEU A 560 12.88 -26.12 -4.70
CA LEU A 560 11.81 -26.80 -3.97
C LEU A 560 12.07 -26.73 -2.46
N ALA A 561 11.32 -25.89 -1.76
CA ALA A 561 11.44 -25.68 -0.32
C ALA A 561 10.42 -26.47 0.50
N MET A 562 9.23 -26.68 -0.04
CA MET A 562 8.12 -27.36 0.64
C MET A 562 7.59 -28.50 -0.22
N LEU A 563 7.62 -29.72 0.33
CA LEU A 563 7.10 -30.92 -0.31
C LEU A 563 6.19 -31.68 0.69
N ASP A 564 4.90 -31.71 0.40
CA ASP A 564 3.93 -32.51 1.15
C ASP A 564 3.34 -33.61 0.26
N LEU A 565 3.72 -34.87 0.55
CA LEU A 565 3.23 -36.09 -0.10
C LEU A 565 2.39 -36.95 0.87
N SER A 566 2.00 -36.40 2.01
CA SER A 566 1.32 -37.15 3.06
C SER A 566 -0.06 -37.68 2.64
N ASN A 567 -0.50 -38.71 3.31
CA ASN A 567 -1.80 -39.34 3.10
C ASN A 567 -2.05 -39.75 1.64
N ASN A 568 -1.15 -40.61 1.14
CA ASN A 568 -1.22 -41.23 -0.19
C ASN A 568 -0.99 -42.75 -0.07
N SER A 569 -0.71 -43.44 -1.19
CA SER A 569 -0.40 -44.88 -1.26
C SER A 569 1.00 -45.13 -1.81
N LEU A 570 1.95 -44.16 -1.64
CA LEU A 570 3.31 -44.25 -2.14
C LEU A 570 4.06 -45.42 -1.47
N VAL A 571 4.87 -46.11 -2.25
CA VAL A 571 5.63 -47.31 -1.84
C VAL A 571 7.15 -47.11 -2.01
N GLY A 572 7.93 -48.11 -1.60
CA GLY A 572 9.39 -48.10 -1.77
C GLY A 572 10.15 -47.30 -0.72
N LEU A 573 11.37 -46.94 -1.04
CA LEU A 573 12.32 -46.30 -0.09
C LEU A 573 12.23 -44.77 -0.15
N ILE A 574 12.57 -44.14 0.96
CA ILE A 574 12.80 -42.69 0.96
C ILE A 574 14.13 -42.42 0.21
N PRO A 575 14.11 -41.60 -0.88
CA PRO A 575 15.34 -41.27 -1.59
C PRO A 575 16.38 -40.57 -0.70
N GLU A 576 17.61 -41.07 -0.69
CA GLU A 576 18.71 -40.52 0.13
C GLU A 576 19.00 -39.03 -0.18
N ASN A 577 18.77 -38.64 -1.43
CA ASN A 577 19.04 -37.28 -1.92
C ASN A 577 18.22 -36.21 -1.21
N PHE A 578 17.08 -36.52 -0.59
CA PHE A 578 16.33 -35.55 0.22
C PHE A 578 17.14 -35.00 1.40
N GLY A 579 18.06 -35.80 1.96
CA GLY A 579 18.97 -35.34 3.01
C GLY A 579 19.92 -34.25 2.54
N THR A 580 20.29 -34.24 1.27
CA THR A 580 21.24 -33.29 0.65
C THR A 580 20.60 -32.31 -0.32
N SER A 581 19.26 -32.26 -0.35
CA SER A 581 18.53 -31.33 -1.22
C SER A 581 18.98 -29.88 -0.99
N PRO A 582 19.22 -29.10 -2.04
CA PRO A 582 19.79 -27.75 -1.92
C PRO A 582 18.83 -26.71 -1.28
N ALA A 583 17.53 -26.92 -1.44
CA ALA A 583 16.52 -25.92 -1.04
C ALA A 583 15.47 -26.46 -0.07
N LEU A 584 15.34 -27.79 0.08
CA LEU A 584 14.24 -28.40 0.82
C LEU A 584 14.30 -28.06 2.32
N GLU A 585 13.23 -27.43 2.83
CA GLU A 585 13.09 -27.04 4.23
C GLU A 585 12.01 -27.85 4.95
N MET A 586 10.95 -28.22 4.23
CA MET A 586 9.82 -29.00 4.76
C MET A 586 9.54 -30.22 3.89
N LEU A 587 9.54 -31.40 4.51
CA LEU A 587 9.21 -32.65 3.86
C LEU A 587 8.21 -33.42 4.75
N ASN A 588 7.01 -33.67 4.22
CA ASN A 588 6.01 -34.48 4.89
C ASN A 588 5.66 -35.73 4.05
N LEU A 589 6.01 -36.91 4.57
CA LEU A 589 5.79 -38.23 3.95
C LEU A 589 4.81 -39.09 4.76
N SER A 590 4.17 -38.53 5.79
CA SER A 590 3.32 -39.29 6.70
C SER A 590 2.15 -39.99 6.00
N TYR A 591 1.68 -41.08 6.59
CA TYR A 591 0.50 -41.83 6.11
C TYR A 591 0.62 -42.28 4.64
N ASN A 592 1.71 -43.00 4.35
CA ASN A 592 1.97 -43.70 3.07
C ASN A 592 2.26 -45.22 3.34
N LYS A 593 2.75 -45.90 2.33
CA LYS A 593 3.17 -47.31 2.42
C LYS A 593 4.69 -47.47 2.22
N LEU A 594 5.43 -46.43 2.60
CA LEU A 594 6.90 -46.44 2.48
C LEU A 594 7.53 -47.46 3.41
N GLU A 595 8.68 -48.00 2.98
CA GLU A 595 9.37 -49.09 3.69
C GLU A 595 10.90 -48.86 3.79
N GLY A 596 11.56 -49.65 4.62
CA GLY A 596 13.01 -49.64 4.74
C GLY A 596 13.59 -48.62 5.69
N PRO A 597 14.92 -48.43 5.69
CA PRO A 597 15.58 -47.50 6.59
C PRO A 597 15.43 -46.05 6.15
N VAL A 598 15.13 -45.19 7.12
CA VAL A 598 15.18 -43.73 6.90
C VAL A 598 16.63 -43.30 6.76
N PRO A 599 17.05 -42.63 5.67
CA PRO A 599 18.42 -42.19 5.49
C PRO A 599 18.90 -41.27 6.60
N SER A 600 20.14 -41.49 7.09
CA SER A 600 20.71 -40.75 8.23
C SER A 600 21.59 -39.59 7.73
N ASN A 601 21.08 -38.69 6.91
CA ASN A 601 21.83 -37.56 6.35
C ASN A 601 21.00 -36.26 6.33
N GLY A 602 21.65 -35.12 6.46
CA GLY A 602 21.11 -33.75 6.28
C GLY A 602 19.75 -33.50 6.91
N LEU A 603 18.78 -33.10 6.08
CA LEU A 603 17.41 -32.78 6.51
C LEU A 603 16.74 -33.98 7.20
N LEU A 604 16.99 -35.23 6.69
CA LEU A 604 16.35 -36.44 7.20
C LEU A 604 16.77 -36.80 8.63
N MET A 605 17.90 -36.25 9.12
CA MET A 605 18.30 -36.40 10.53
C MET A 605 17.52 -35.48 11.49
N THR A 606 16.89 -34.44 10.96
CA THR A 606 16.21 -33.40 11.74
C THR A 606 14.72 -33.27 11.42
N ILE A 607 14.22 -34.19 10.56
CA ILE A 607 12.79 -34.22 10.20
C ILE A 607 11.95 -34.54 11.45
N ASN A 608 10.76 -33.95 11.56
CA ASN A 608 9.86 -34.29 12.64
C ASN A 608 9.38 -35.76 12.48
N PRO A 609 9.46 -36.61 13.49
CA PRO A 609 8.95 -37.99 13.41
C PRO A 609 7.48 -38.11 12.98
N ASN A 610 6.67 -37.10 13.25
CA ASN A 610 5.27 -37.04 12.81
C ASN A 610 5.14 -36.96 11.29
N ASP A 611 6.13 -36.38 10.60
CA ASP A 611 6.13 -36.24 9.13
C ASP A 611 6.48 -37.58 8.43
N LEU A 612 6.86 -38.59 9.19
CA LEU A 612 7.06 -39.97 8.76
C LEU A 612 6.02 -40.95 9.33
N ALA A 613 5.13 -40.47 10.21
CA ALA A 613 4.12 -41.29 10.89
C ALA A 613 3.23 -42.05 9.89
N GLY A 614 2.65 -43.16 10.31
CA GLY A 614 1.71 -43.91 9.48
C GLY A 614 2.34 -44.80 8.40
N ASN A 615 3.69 -44.85 8.25
CA ASN A 615 4.44 -45.75 7.38
C ASN A 615 4.92 -46.95 8.21
N ALA A 616 4.15 -48.01 8.25
CA ALA A 616 4.36 -49.15 9.17
C ALA A 616 5.67 -49.89 8.97
N CYS A 617 6.27 -49.83 7.79
CA CYS A 617 7.51 -50.54 7.43
C CYS A 617 8.78 -49.68 7.44
N LEU A 618 8.68 -48.38 7.82
CA LEU A 618 9.85 -47.49 8.02
C LEU A 618 10.53 -47.80 9.35
N CYS A 619 11.86 -47.76 9.35
CA CYS A 619 12.71 -47.98 10.52
C CYS A 619 14.05 -47.25 10.41
N GLY A 620 14.85 -47.17 11.47
CA GLY A 620 16.17 -46.56 11.42
C GLY A 620 16.17 -45.02 11.33
N GLY A 621 17.34 -44.43 11.21
CA GLY A 621 17.45 -42.97 11.27
C GLY A 621 16.93 -42.42 12.60
N ILE A 622 15.92 -41.50 12.54
CA ILE A 622 15.23 -40.93 13.72
C ILE A 622 14.15 -41.85 14.28
N LEU A 623 13.78 -42.94 13.55
CA LEU A 623 12.81 -43.94 13.98
C LEU A 623 13.55 -45.11 14.71
N PRO A 624 12.77 -46.01 15.39
CA PRO A 624 13.37 -47.18 16.01
C PRO A 624 14.20 -48.00 15.04
N PRO A 625 15.31 -48.68 15.53
CA PRO A 625 16.17 -49.45 14.67
C PRO A 625 15.42 -50.56 13.88
N CYS A 626 15.86 -50.84 12.65
CA CYS A 626 15.32 -51.91 11.86
C CYS A 626 15.61 -53.25 12.53
N SER A 627 14.57 -53.86 13.09
CA SER A 627 14.74 -55.21 13.72
C SER A 627 14.86 -56.27 12.63
N GLN A 628 15.95 -57.10 12.71
CA GLN A 628 16.04 -58.33 11.93
C GLN A 628 14.87 -59.23 12.34
N SER A 629 14.16 -59.77 11.35
CA SER A 629 12.99 -60.63 11.53
C SER A 629 13.25 -61.74 12.54
N PRO A 630 12.43 -61.97 13.57
CA PRO A 630 12.58 -63.14 14.42
C PRO A 630 12.16 -64.39 13.66
N ILE A 631 13.05 -65.32 13.58
CA ILE A 631 12.84 -66.72 13.09
C ILE A 631 11.64 -67.31 13.80
N LYS A 632 10.61 -67.72 13.02
CA LYS A 632 9.45 -68.43 13.52
C LYS A 632 9.87 -69.72 14.16
N THR A 633 9.72 -69.88 15.48
CA THR A 633 9.62 -71.15 16.17
C THR A 633 8.15 -71.54 16.37
N PRO A 634 7.74 -72.75 16.03
CA PRO A 634 6.35 -73.16 16.23
C PRO A 634 6.11 -73.59 17.65
N GLY A 635 5.27 -72.92 18.39
CA GLY A 635 4.97 -73.24 19.78
C GLY A 635 3.52 -73.04 20.21
N ARG A 636 2.73 -74.11 20.03
CA ARG A 636 1.65 -74.58 20.88
C ARG A 636 0.52 -73.63 21.30
N THR A 637 -0.58 -73.80 20.59
CA THR A 637 -1.93 -73.26 20.95
C THR A 637 -2.38 -73.80 22.32
N ARG A 638 -2.83 -72.92 23.20
CA ARG A 638 -3.65 -73.28 24.33
C ARG A 638 -4.79 -72.30 24.53
N ASN A 639 -6.00 -72.79 24.45
CA ASN A 639 -7.28 -72.13 24.55
C ASN A 639 -7.39 -71.13 25.71
N MET A 640 -7.60 -69.82 25.41
CA MET A 640 -7.97 -68.83 26.37
C MET A 640 -8.91 -67.76 25.78
N HIS A 641 -9.79 -68.16 24.84
CA HIS A 641 -10.59 -67.21 24.07
C HIS A 641 -12.04 -66.98 24.61
N ILE A 642 -12.50 -67.59 25.72
CA ILE A 642 -13.86 -67.46 26.14
C ILE A 642 -14.06 -66.44 27.30
N LYS A 643 -13.02 -66.13 28.11
CA LYS A 643 -13.20 -65.20 29.25
C LYS A 643 -12.97 -63.72 28.87
N HIS A 644 -12.29 -63.45 27.80
CA HIS A 644 -12.04 -62.05 27.36
C HIS A 644 -13.15 -61.44 26.50
N VAL A 645 -13.96 -62.26 25.81
CA VAL A 645 -15.10 -61.78 25.01
C VAL A 645 -16.24 -61.28 25.90
N ALA A 646 -16.52 -61.97 27.00
CA ALA A 646 -17.54 -61.55 27.99
C ALA A 646 -17.13 -60.26 28.73
N ALA A 647 -15.84 -60.13 29.11
CA ALA A 647 -15.34 -58.87 29.74
C ALA A 647 -15.31 -57.70 28.76
N GLY A 648 -15.02 -57.91 27.46
CA GLY A 648 -15.06 -56.89 26.43
C GLY A 648 -16.46 -56.34 26.15
N PHE A 649 -17.50 -57.26 26.19
CA PHE A 649 -18.90 -56.82 26.03
C PHE A 649 -19.39 -55.99 27.18
N ILE A 650 -19.01 -56.33 28.43
CA ILE A 650 -19.41 -55.57 29.64
C ILE A 650 -18.70 -54.22 29.67
N ILE A 651 -17.41 -54.14 29.32
CA ILE A 651 -16.67 -52.88 29.24
C ILE A 651 -17.21 -52.03 28.10
N GLY A 652 -17.50 -52.61 26.92
CA GLY A 652 -18.09 -51.88 25.80
C GLY A 652 -19.46 -51.28 26.10
N THR A 653 -20.35 -52.02 26.78
CA THR A 653 -21.63 -51.49 27.16
C THR A 653 -21.53 -50.41 28.25
N MET A 654 -20.60 -50.51 29.20
CA MET A 654 -20.34 -49.46 30.19
C MET A 654 -19.76 -48.20 29.59
N VAL A 655 -18.89 -48.32 28.58
CA VAL A 655 -18.36 -47.17 27.82
C VAL A 655 -19.44 -46.51 27.00
N ILE A 656 -20.30 -47.25 26.31
CA ILE A 656 -21.43 -46.67 25.54
C ILE A 656 -22.42 -45.97 26.47
N LEU A 657 -22.73 -46.55 27.63
CA LEU A 657 -23.61 -45.94 28.62
C LEU A 657 -22.97 -44.67 29.24
N SER A 658 -21.68 -44.68 29.55
CA SER A 658 -20.98 -43.48 30.06
C SER A 658 -20.91 -42.36 29.05
N VAL A 659 -20.64 -42.68 27.77
CA VAL A 659 -20.65 -41.69 26.66
C VAL A 659 -22.08 -41.15 26.44
N GLY A 660 -23.09 -41.98 26.53
CA GLY A 660 -24.51 -41.57 26.48
C GLY A 660 -24.88 -40.64 27.62
N ILE A 661 -24.50 -40.95 28.85
CA ILE A 661 -24.74 -40.08 30.02
C ILE A 661 -23.99 -38.75 29.90
N VAL A 662 -22.73 -38.76 29.47
CA VAL A 662 -21.95 -37.53 29.24
C VAL A 662 -22.56 -36.70 28.12
N PHE A 663 -23.02 -37.33 27.03
CA PHE A 663 -23.71 -36.65 25.94
C PHE A 663 -25.04 -36.00 26.37
N PHE A 664 -25.88 -36.74 27.10
CA PHE A 664 -27.16 -36.22 27.61
C PHE A 664 -26.97 -35.18 28.72
N ALA A 665 -26.03 -35.39 29.63
CA ALA A 665 -25.68 -34.39 30.63
C ALA A 665 -25.06 -33.13 30.01
N GLY A 666 -24.19 -33.28 29.01
CA GLY A 666 -23.61 -32.19 28.24
C GLY A 666 -24.69 -31.41 27.47
N ARG A 667 -25.64 -32.11 26.82
CA ARG A 667 -26.78 -31.50 26.14
C ARG A 667 -27.71 -30.77 27.09
N TRP A 668 -27.97 -31.34 28.26
CA TRP A 668 -28.80 -30.73 29.33
C TRP A 668 -28.11 -29.51 29.96
N LEU A 669 -26.81 -29.60 30.25
CA LEU A 669 -25.99 -28.47 30.70
C LEU A 669 -25.86 -27.39 29.62
N TYR A 670 -25.71 -27.77 28.34
CA TYR A 670 -25.66 -26.84 27.22
C TYR A 670 -27.00 -26.09 27.04
N GLN A 671 -28.15 -26.78 27.13
CA GLN A 671 -29.48 -26.12 27.11
C GLN A 671 -29.68 -25.19 28.29
N ARG A 672 -29.26 -25.60 29.50
CA ARG A 672 -29.35 -24.77 30.70
C ARG A 672 -28.41 -23.58 30.67
N TRP A 673 -27.22 -23.76 30.12
CA TRP A 673 -26.23 -22.69 29.89
C TRP A 673 -26.71 -21.70 28.83
N TYR A 674 -27.33 -22.20 27.75
CA TYR A 674 -27.92 -21.38 26.68
C TYR A 674 -29.09 -20.52 27.18
N LEU A 675 -29.97 -21.07 28.01
CA LEU A 675 -31.08 -20.33 28.64
C LEU A 675 -30.60 -19.33 29.71
N TYR A 676 -29.52 -19.64 30.44
CA TYR A 676 -28.92 -18.73 31.42
C TYR A 676 -28.18 -17.55 30.74
N ASN A 677 -27.49 -17.77 29.65
CA ASN A 677 -26.79 -16.71 28.91
C ASN A 677 -27.71 -15.79 28.09
N SER A 678 -28.94 -16.22 27.76
CA SER A 678 -29.92 -15.38 27.10
C SER A 678 -30.48 -14.25 28.00
N PHE A 679 -30.27 -14.32 29.32
CA PHE A 679 -30.84 -13.35 30.27
C PHE A 679 -29.82 -12.38 30.90
N PHE A 680 -28.50 -12.61 30.69
CA PHE A 680 -27.43 -11.79 31.25
C PHE A 680 -26.29 -11.46 30.27
N GLY A 681 -26.57 -11.43 28.97
CA GLY A 681 -25.58 -11.39 27.89
C GLY A 681 -25.06 -10.01 27.47
N ASP A 682 -25.34 -8.91 28.16
CA ASP A 682 -24.94 -7.55 27.71
C ASP A 682 -23.94 -6.81 28.60
N MET A 683 -23.28 -7.51 29.53
CA MET A 683 -22.13 -6.93 30.23
C MET A 683 -21.03 -7.99 30.40
N PHE A 684 -19.83 -7.70 29.81
CA PHE A 684 -18.61 -8.49 29.89
C PHE A 684 -18.51 -9.72 28.96
N LYS A 685 -18.08 -9.50 27.69
CA LYS A 685 -17.25 -10.46 26.97
C LYS A 685 -16.20 -9.78 26.09
N LYS A 686 -15.05 -9.46 26.66
CA LYS A 686 -13.78 -9.68 25.98
C LYS A 686 -13.40 -11.14 26.27
N SER A 687 -13.65 -12.03 25.32
CA SER A 687 -13.17 -13.41 25.37
C SER A 687 -11.93 -13.48 24.49
N ASN A 688 -10.74 -13.54 25.10
CA ASN A 688 -9.51 -13.96 24.48
C ASN A 688 -9.66 -15.40 23.97
N LYS A 689 -10.02 -15.58 22.71
CA LYS A 689 -9.63 -16.76 21.93
C LYS A 689 -8.32 -16.43 21.27
N GLU A 690 -7.21 -16.74 21.91
CA GLU A 690 -5.88 -16.75 21.26
C GLU A 690 -5.85 -17.88 20.24
N TRP A 691 -5.88 -17.52 18.95
CA TRP A 691 -5.60 -18.42 17.86
C TRP A 691 -4.11 -18.79 17.88
N PRO A 692 -3.74 -20.04 17.55
CA PRO A 692 -2.34 -20.48 17.64
C PRO A 692 -1.45 -19.69 16.68
N TRP A 693 -0.38 -19.11 17.20
CA TRP A 693 0.65 -18.42 16.43
C TRP A 693 1.46 -19.41 15.59
N ARG A 694 1.67 -19.08 14.33
CA ARG A 694 2.47 -19.88 13.39
C ARG A 694 3.69 -19.09 12.96
N LEU A 695 4.86 -19.75 12.94
CA LEU A 695 6.12 -19.23 12.40
C LEU A 695 6.30 -19.75 10.98
N VAL A 696 6.44 -18.84 10.01
CA VAL A 696 6.88 -19.13 8.65
C VAL A 696 8.28 -18.58 8.49
N ALA A 697 9.27 -19.46 8.35
CA ALA A 697 10.67 -19.07 8.23
C ALA A 697 11.13 -19.12 6.78
N PHE A 698 11.88 -18.10 6.33
CA PHE A 698 12.46 -18.03 4.98
C PHE A 698 13.86 -18.64 4.89
N GLN A 699 14.36 -19.12 6.01
CA GLN A 699 15.61 -19.85 6.13
C GLN A 699 15.58 -20.68 7.42
N ARG A 700 16.53 -21.56 7.59
CA ARG A 700 16.67 -22.33 8.84
C ARG A 700 16.89 -21.36 10.01
N VAL A 701 15.95 -21.31 10.93
CA VAL A 701 16.03 -20.51 12.16
C VAL A 701 16.08 -21.45 13.37
N SER A 702 16.73 -21.01 14.41
CA SER A 702 16.96 -21.78 15.64
C SER A 702 16.01 -21.41 16.78
N PHE A 703 14.90 -20.74 16.47
CA PHE A 703 13.90 -20.26 17.44
C PHE A 703 12.48 -20.59 16.98
N THR A 704 11.56 -20.65 17.91
CA THR A 704 10.13 -20.95 17.70
C THR A 704 9.27 -19.67 17.77
N SER A 705 8.00 -19.78 17.39
CA SER A 705 7.03 -18.67 17.57
C SER A 705 6.89 -18.26 19.03
N SER A 706 6.94 -19.22 19.97
CA SER A 706 6.85 -18.93 21.42
C SER A 706 8.06 -18.15 21.93
N ASP A 707 9.25 -18.41 21.39
CA ASP A 707 10.46 -17.66 21.76
C ASP A 707 10.35 -16.19 21.36
N ILE A 708 9.88 -15.94 20.13
CA ILE A 708 9.63 -14.58 19.62
C ILE A 708 8.56 -13.87 20.44
N LEU A 709 7.42 -14.52 20.70
CA LEU A 709 6.30 -13.92 21.45
C LEU A 709 6.70 -13.57 22.89
N SER A 710 7.55 -14.37 23.51
CA SER A 710 8.07 -14.09 24.86
C SER A 710 8.87 -12.80 24.96
N CYS A 711 9.43 -12.33 23.83
CA CYS A 711 10.24 -11.15 23.71
C CYS A 711 9.43 -9.87 23.35
N ILE A 712 8.16 -9.96 23.01
CA ILE A 712 7.28 -8.82 22.68
C ILE A 712 6.80 -8.15 23.97
N LYS A 713 7.65 -7.28 24.52
CA LYS A 713 7.41 -6.53 25.77
C LYS A 713 7.84 -5.08 25.58
N GLU A 714 7.24 -4.16 26.31
CA GLU A 714 7.58 -2.74 26.27
C GLU A 714 9.06 -2.46 26.53
N SER A 715 9.68 -3.23 27.43
CA SER A 715 11.11 -3.11 27.74
C SER A 715 12.05 -3.43 26.56
N ASN A 716 11.55 -4.10 25.54
CA ASN A 716 12.33 -4.56 24.40
C ASN A 716 12.09 -3.72 23.13
N ILE A 717 11.29 -2.66 23.22
CA ILE A 717 11.03 -1.73 22.11
C ILE A 717 12.33 -0.96 21.78
N ILE A 718 12.74 -1.02 20.52
CA ILE A 718 13.91 -0.29 20.00
C ILE A 718 13.54 0.82 19.01
N ALA A 719 12.36 0.74 18.38
CA ALA A 719 11.86 1.79 17.50
C ALA A 719 10.32 1.73 17.40
N MET A 720 9.71 2.89 17.18
CA MET A 720 8.29 3.04 16.82
C MET A 720 8.20 3.94 15.59
N GLY A 721 7.34 3.58 14.65
CA GLY A 721 7.14 4.33 13.41
C GLY A 721 5.74 4.14 12.83
N GLY A 722 5.44 4.83 11.74
CA GLY A 722 4.13 4.79 11.06
C GLY A 722 3.70 3.39 10.58
N THR A 723 4.65 2.48 10.35
CA THR A 723 4.38 1.12 9.86
C THR A 723 4.37 0.05 10.96
N GLY A 724 4.73 0.38 12.22
CA GLY A 724 4.72 -0.59 13.31
C GLY A 724 5.71 -0.31 14.45
N ILE A 725 5.79 -1.27 15.38
CA ILE A 725 6.71 -1.24 16.53
C ILE A 725 7.79 -2.30 16.32
N VAL A 726 9.04 -1.94 16.53
CA VAL A 726 10.20 -2.84 16.43
C VAL A 726 10.72 -3.20 17.81
N TYR A 727 10.86 -4.49 18.05
CA TYR A 727 11.36 -5.08 19.29
C TYR A 727 12.73 -5.74 19.05
N LYS A 728 13.60 -5.68 20.03
CA LYS A 728 14.80 -6.53 20.10
C LYS A 728 14.42 -7.83 20.79
N ALA A 729 14.55 -8.95 20.11
CA ALA A 729 14.28 -10.27 20.67
C ALA A 729 15.60 -11.03 20.92
N GLU A 730 15.88 -11.34 22.17
CA GLU A 730 17.02 -12.17 22.58
C GLU A 730 16.53 -13.59 22.91
N VAL A 731 16.82 -14.52 22.03
CA VAL A 731 16.48 -15.94 22.18
C VAL A 731 17.64 -16.66 22.87
N HIS A 732 17.35 -17.44 23.91
CA HIS A 732 18.38 -17.99 24.80
C HIS A 732 18.87 -19.39 24.40
N HIS A 733 18.11 -20.17 23.63
CA HIS A 733 18.49 -21.55 23.28
C HIS A 733 18.19 -21.91 21.80
N PRO A 734 19.16 -21.85 20.87
CA PRO A 734 20.49 -21.28 20.98
C PRO A 734 20.47 -19.74 21.05
N ARG A 735 21.51 -19.16 21.59
CA ARG A 735 21.57 -17.69 21.77
C ARG A 735 21.58 -16.97 20.43
N ALA A 736 20.50 -16.23 20.11
CA ALA A 736 20.35 -15.44 18.89
C ALA A 736 19.69 -14.11 19.23
N VAL A 737 20.06 -13.04 18.51
CA VAL A 737 19.44 -11.73 18.64
C VAL A 737 18.82 -11.38 17.31
N VAL A 738 17.52 -11.09 17.30
CA VAL A 738 16.76 -10.72 16.10
C VAL A 738 15.96 -9.46 16.34
N ALA A 739 15.60 -8.73 15.28
CA ALA A 739 14.66 -7.61 15.34
C ALA A 739 13.29 -8.11 14.91
N VAL A 740 12.25 -7.78 15.66
CA VAL A 740 10.87 -8.19 15.40
C VAL A 740 10.02 -6.95 15.21
N LYS A 741 9.48 -6.75 14.02
CA LYS A 741 8.58 -5.65 13.69
C LYS A 741 7.13 -6.13 13.76
N LYS A 742 6.38 -5.63 14.75
CA LYS A 742 4.93 -5.78 14.80
C LYS A 742 4.32 -4.71 13.90
N LEU A 743 3.68 -5.14 12.81
CA LEU A 743 3.01 -4.22 11.89
C LEU A 743 1.74 -3.67 12.55
N TRP A 744 1.49 -2.37 12.35
CA TRP A 744 0.17 -1.80 12.65
C TRP A 744 -0.82 -2.43 11.68
N ARG A 745 -1.62 -3.35 12.16
CA ARG A 745 -2.78 -3.82 11.43
C ARG A 745 -3.97 -2.94 11.85
N SER A 746 -4.51 -2.22 10.90
CA SER A 746 -5.92 -1.85 11.00
C SER A 746 -6.73 -3.15 10.95
N GLU A 747 -7.84 -3.25 11.66
CA GLU A 747 -8.78 -4.38 11.52
C GLU A 747 -9.19 -4.62 10.06
N THR A 748 -8.83 -3.70 9.19
CA THR A 748 -9.05 -3.62 7.76
C THR A 748 -8.02 -4.39 6.91
N ASP A 749 -6.83 -4.71 7.44
CA ASP A 749 -5.76 -5.41 6.70
C ASP A 749 -5.88 -6.94 6.77
N ILE A 750 -6.88 -7.45 7.52
CA ILE A 750 -7.09 -8.91 7.68
C ILE A 750 -7.48 -9.56 6.34
N GLU A 751 -8.13 -8.83 5.44
CA GLU A 751 -8.61 -9.35 4.15
C GLU A 751 -7.65 -9.15 2.97
N SER A 752 -6.64 -8.30 3.12
CA SER A 752 -5.52 -8.16 2.17
C SER A 752 -4.35 -9.09 2.49
N SER A 753 -4.56 -10.08 3.36
CA SER A 753 -3.52 -11.00 3.81
C SER A 753 -2.79 -11.71 2.65
N ASP A 754 -3.48 -12.06 1.59
CA ASP A 754 -2.88 -12.77 0.44
C ASP A 754 -1.95 -11.87 -0.39
N ASP A 755 -2.27 -10.60 -0.59
CA ASP A 755 -1.37 -9.65 -1.25
C ASP A 755 -0.17 -9.32 -0.35
N LEU A 756 -0.39 -9.17 0.96
CA LEU A 756 0.68 -8.94 1.94
C LEU A 756 1.59 -10.18 2.07
N PHE A 757 1.03 -11.39 2.11
CA PHE A 757 1.81 -12.63 2.20
C PHE A 757 2.55 -12.93 0.90
N GLY A 758 2.01 -12.57 -0.26
CA GLY A 758 2.68 -12.63 -1.54
C GLY A 758 3.91 -11.72 -1.59
N GLU A 759 3.75 -10.45 -1.21
CA GLU A 759 4.86 -9.48 -1.13
C GLU A 759 5.88 -9.87 -0.07
N VAL A 760 5.45 -10.25 1.12
CA VAL A 760 6.31 -10.69 2.22
C VAL A 760 7.12 -11.95 1.84
N SER A 761 6.48 -12.92 1.19
CA SER A 761 7.16 -14.13 0.70
C SER A 761 8.23 -13.81 -0.35
N LEU A 762 7.98 -12.83 -1.19
CA LEU A 762 8.93 -12.40 -2.22
C LEU A 762 10.10 -11.61 -1.63
N LEU A 763 9.83 -10.68 -0.72
CA LEU A 763 10.84 -9.96 0.04
C LEU A 763 11.70 -10.91 0.88
N GLY A 764 11.13 -12.00 1.37
CA GLY A 764 11.85 -13.07 2.06
C GLY A 764 12.91 -13.78 1.21
N ARG A 765 12.88 -13.63 -0.13
CA ARG A 765 13.86 -14.21 -1.08
C ARG A 765 15.00 -13.27 -1.42
N LEU A 766 14.91 -11.98 -1.10
CA LEU A 766 15.98 -11.03 -1.38
C LEU A 766 17.24 -11.41 -0.57
N ARG A 767 18.35 -11.59 -1.27
CA ARG A 767 19.64 -11.97 -0.69
C ARG A 767 20.74 -11.08 -1.26
N HIS A 768 21.06 -10.02 -0.53
CA HIS A 768 22.17 -9.12 -0.88
C HIS A 768 22.81 -8.59 0.40
N ARG A 769 24.11 -8.37 0.39
CA ARG A 769 24.86 -7.92 1.58
C ARG A 769 24.40 -6.56 2.10
N ASN A 770 23.92 -5.69 1.23
CA ASN A 770 23.46 -4.35 1.57
C ASN A 770 21.92 -4.24 1.69
N ILE A 771 21.23 -5.37 1.91
CA ILE A 771 19.80 -5.44 2.20
C ILE A 771 19.61 -6.19 3.53
N VAL A 772 18.79 -5.65 4.42
CA VAL A 772 18.44 -6.30 5.69
C VAL A 772 17.68 -7.59 5.40
N ARG A 773 18.19 -8.68 5.94
CA ARG A 773 17.65 -10.02 5.73
C ARG A 773 16.38 -10.22 6.53
N ILE A 774 15.30 -10.65 5.86
CA ILE A 774 14.10 -11.13 6.51
C ILE A 774 14.30 -12.63 6.82
N LEU A 775 14.17 -13.00 8.09
CA LEU A 775 14.35 -14.37 8.56
C LEU A 775 13.05 -15.18 8.46
N GLY A 776 11.91 -14.51 8.55
CA GLY A 776 10.59 -15.11 8.52
C GLY A 776 9.54 -14.16 9.10
N TYR A 777 8.35 -14.69 9.36
CA TYR A 777 7.29 -13.97 10.07
C TYR A 777 6.52 -14.91 10.99
N VAL A 778 5.99 -14.36 12.08
CA VAL A 778 5.12 -15.05 13.02
C VAL A 778 3.73 -14.43 12.90
N HIS A 779 2.71 -15.23 12.66
CA HIS A 779 1.37 -14.70 12.42
C HIS A 779 0.28 -15.52 13.13
N ASN A 780 -0.82 -14.89 13.40
CA ASN A 780 -2.12 -15.50 13.67
C ASN A 780 -3.17 -14.81 12.77
N GLU A 781 -4.46 -15.01 13.01
CA GLU A 781 -5.52 -14.38 12.22
C GLU A 781 -5.59 -12.85 12.41
N ALA A 782 -5.11 -12.33 13.55
CA ALA A 782 -5.20 -10.92 13.91
C ALA A 782 -3.92 -10.11 13.66
N ASP A 783 -2.73 -10.70 13.89
CA ASP A 783 -1.44 -10.00 13.92
C ASP A 783 -0.37 -10.68 13.06
N VAL A 784 0.56 -9.87 12.54
CA VAL A 784 1.77 -10.31 11.83
C VAL A 784 3.00 -9.66 12.44
N LEU A 785 3.99 -10.48 12.78
CA LEU A 785 5.28 -10.09 13.33
C LEU A 785 6.38 -10.45 12.35
N MET A 786 7.00 -9.49 11.70
CA MET A 786 8.12 -9.72 10.77
C MET A 786 9.42 -9.90 11.57
N VAL A 787 10.19 -10.92 11.26
CA VAL A 787 11.46 -11.24 11.95
C VAL A 787 12.63 -10.96 11.03
N TYR A 788 13.53 -10.07 11.46
CA TYR A 788 14.72 -9.61 10.73
C TYR A 788 16.00 -9.93 11.48
N GLU A 789 17.12 -9.95 10.77
CA GLU A 789 18.43 -9.88 11.41
C GLU A 789 18.59 -8.57 12.21
N TYR A 790 19.27 -8.65 13.35
CA TYR A 790 19.44 -7.47 14.23
C TYR A 790 20.66 -6.63 13.83
N MET A 791 20.45 -5.30 13.71
CA MET A 791 21.49 -4.33 13.36
C MET A 791 21.93 -3.57 14.59
N PRO A 792 23.12 -3.84 15.15
CA PRO A 792 23.53 -3.34 16.46
C PRO A 792 23.81 -1.84 16.50
N ASN A 793 24.20 -1.21 15.37
CA ASN A 793 24.52 0.20 15.31
C ASN A 793 23.34 1.10 14.90
N GLY A 794 22.11 0.52 14.83
CA GLY A 794 20.87 1.26 14.56
C GLY A 794 20.80 1.84 13.15
N ASN A 795 20.16 3.00 12.97
CA ASN A 795 19.97 3.62 11.68
C ASN A 795 20.92 4.80 11.42
N LEU A 796 21.15 5.09 10.14
CA LEU A 796 22.02 6.17 9.67
C LEU A 796 21.56 7.55 10.17
N GLY A 797 20.25 7.80 10.26
CA GLY A 797 19.71 9.06 10.76
C GLY A 797 20.16 9.32 12.21
N THR A 798 20.07 8.32 13.07
CA THR A 798 20.57 8.41 14.47
C THR A 798 22.07 8.57 14.53
N ALA A 799 22.84 7.89 13.65
CA ALA A 799 24.30 8.00 13.61
C ALA A 799 24.77 9.39 13.12
N LEU A 800 24.01 10.03 12.22
CA LEU A 800 24.34 11.38 11.71
C LEU A 800 23.84 12.51 12.62
N HIS A 801 22.65 12.38 13.22
CA HIS A 801 21.95 13.49 13.88
C HIS A 801 21.56 13.21 15.35
N GLY A 802 21.72 12.00 15.84
CA GLY A 802 21.35 11.59 17.20
C GLY A 802 22.31 12.13 18.27
N LYS A 803 21.99 11.86 19.56
CA LYS A 803 22.80 12.28 20.73
C LYS A 803 24.26 11.80 20.72
N GLN A 804 24.60 10.81 19.90
CA GLN A 804 25.94 10.30 19.66
C GLN A 804 26.45 10.65 18.26
N ALA A 805 25.85 11.65 17.61
CA ALA A 805 26.27 12.10 16.30
C ALA A 805 27.78 12.47 16.33
N GLY A 806 28.49 11.99 15.29
CA GLY A 806 29.94 12.24 15.15
C GLY A 806 30.86 11.25 15.93
N LYS A 807 30.32 10.30 16.69
CA LYS A 807 31.17 9.25 17.33
C LYS A 807 31.37 8.03 16.44
N LEU A 808 30.34 7.65 15.68
CA LEU A 808 30.39 6.47 14.82
C LEU A 808 30.81 6.79 13.38
N LEU A 809 30.54 7.99 12.88
CA LEU A 809 30.80 8.40 11.49
C LEU A 809 31.67 9.67 11.46
N VAL A 810 32.86 9.59 12.07
CA VAL A 810 33.79 10.72 12.19
C VAL A 810 34.47 11.06 10.87
N ASP A 811 34.80 10.04 10.05
CA ASP A 811 35.59 10.21 8.85
C ASP A 811 34.75 10.14 7.56
N TRP A 812 35.27 10.75 6.51
CA TRP A 812 34.65 10.75 5.18
C TRP A 812 34.66 9.37 4.52
N VAL A 813 35.62 8.52 4.82
CA VAL A 813 35.75 7.19 4.24
C VAL A 813 34.57 6.31 4.68
N SER A 814 34.21 6.34 5.95
CA SER A 814 33.05 5.62 6.47
C SER A 814 31.73 6.10 5.82
N ARG A 815 31.58 7.43 5.65
CA ARG A 815 30.40 7.99 4.97
C ARG A 815 30.34 7.62 3.49
N TYR A 816 31.48 7.63 2.81
CA TYR A 816 31.61 7.21 1.42
C TYR A 816 31.24 5.72 1.25
N ASN A 817 31.77 4.84 2.11
CA ASN A 817 31.48 3.41 2.07
C ASN A 817 29.98 3.14 2.28
N ILE A 818 29.34 3.83 3.24
CA ILE A 818 27.88 3.73 3.45
C ILE A 818 27.10 4.14 2.18
N ALA A 819 27.53 5.21 1.51
CA ALA A 819 26.87 5.64 0.26
C ALA A 819 27.02 4.60 -0.85
N VAL A 820 28.21 3.99 -0.98
CA VAL A 820 28.48 2.90 -1.93
C VAL A 820 27.64 1.67 -1.61
N ASP A 821 27.54 1.28 -0.34
CA ASP A 821 26.72 0.16 0.11
C ASP A 821 25.24 0.34 -0.24
N VAL A 822 24.69 1.53 0.02
CA VAL A 822 23.31 1.86 -0.34
C VAL A 822 23.12 1.81 -1.86
N ALA A 823 24.05 2.35 -2.64
CA ALA A 823 23.99 2.32 -4.11
C ALA A 823 24.02 0.88 -4.64
N GLN A 824 24.84 0.00 -4.06
CA GLN A 824 24.90 -1.42 -4.42
C GLN A 824 23.60 -2.15 -4.09
N GLY A 825 23.02 -1.88 -2.91
CA GLY A 825 21.72 -2.44 -2.53
C GLY A 825 20.61 -2.00 -3.49
N LEU A 826 20.57 -0.74 -3.90
CA LEU A 826 19.61 -0.23 -4.88
C LEU A 826 19.83 -0.81 -6.28
N SER A 827 21.10 -0.94 -6.72
CA SER A 827 21.43 -1.59 -7.99
C SER A 827 20.90 -3.02 -8.04
N TYR A 828 21.10 -3.79 -6.96
CA TYR A 828 20.57 -5.14 -6.86
C TYR A 828 19.04 -5.17 -6.98
N LEU A 829 18.32 -4.31 -6.26
CA LEU A 829 16.86 -4.24 -6.33
C LEU A 829 16.34 -3.88 -7.72
N HIS A 830 17.01 -2.94 -8.40
CA HIS A 830 16.52 -2.41 -9.68
C HIS A 830 16.94 -3.25 -10.90
N HIS A 831 18.07 -3.94 -10.84
CA HIS A 831 18.67 -4.59 -12.01
C HIS A 831 18.84 -6.11 -11.87
N ASP A 832 19.11 -6.61 -10.66
CA ASP A 832 19.39 -8.04 -10.44
C ASP A 832 18.16 -8.81 -9.97
N CYS A 833 17.15 -8.10 -9.43
CA CYS A 833 15.87 -8.72 -9.09
C CYS A 833 14.98 -8.87 -10.33
N HIS A 834 14.30 -10.03 -10.44
CA HIS A 834 13.33 -10.32 -11.48
C HIS A 834 12.02 -10.80 -10.85
N PRO A 835 10.94 -9.97 -10.89
CA PRO A 835 10.87 -8.61 -11.43
C PRO A 835 11.67 -7.59 -10.60
N PRO A 836 12.06 -6.43 -11.20
CA PRO A 836 12.72 -5.34 -10.48
C PRO A 836 11.87 -4.84 -9.31
N VAL A 837 12.55 -4.49 -8.21
CA VAL A 837 11.90 -3.98 -6.98
C VAL A 837 12.26 -2.52 -6.78
N ILE A 838 11.26 -1.64 -6.72
CA ILE A 838 11.45 -0.24 -6.34
C ILE A 838 11.09 -0.08 -4.86
N HIS A 839 12.01 0.44 -4.07
CA HIS A 839 11.87 0.57 -2.62
C HIS A 839 10.87 1.66 -2.21
N ARG A 840 10.83 2.79 -2.88
CA ARG A 840 9.95 3.96 -2.70
C ARG A 840 10.08 4.74 -1.39
N ASP A 841 10.87 4.30 -0.42
CA ASP A 841 11.07 5.00 0.87
C ASP A 841 12.53 4.96 1.33
N ILE A 842 13.46 5.39 0.48
CA ILE A 842 14.88 5.50 0.82
C ILE A 842 15.11 6.79 1.60
N LYS A 843 15.42 6.64 2.89
CA LYS A 843 15.73 7.72 3.83
C LYS A 843 16.73 7.23 4.88
N SER A 844 17.40 8.15 5.55
CA SER A 844 18.45 7.82 6.56
C SER A 844 17.95 6.91 7.69
N ASN A 845 16.68 6.98 8.05
CA ASN A 845 16.09 6.10 9.07
C ASN A 845 15.86 4.65 8.58
N ASN A 846 15.77 4.44 7.28
CA ASN A 846 15.60 3.12 6.66
C ASN A 846 16.93 2.51 6.18
N ILE A 847 18.07 3.16 6.46
CA ILE A 847 19.41 2.62 6.26
C ILE A 847 19.94 2.19 7.62
N LEU A 848 20.10 0.90 7.83
CA LEU A 848 20.61 0.33 9.09
C LEU A 848 22.10 0.01 8.98
N LEU A 849 22.80 0.06 10.11
CA LEU A 849 24.24 -0.16 10.20
C LEU A 849 24.51 -1.45 10.99
N ASP A 850 25.25 -2.37 10.40
CA ASP A 850 25.65 -3.62 11.05
C ASP A 850 26.84 -3.41 12.01
N ALA A 851 27.36 -4.49 12.59
CA ALA A 851 28.46 -4.42 13.56
C ALA A 851 29.76 -3.80 12.99
N ASN A 852 29.96 -3.85 11.67
CA ASN A 852 31.12 -3.35 10.95
C ASN A 852 30.90 -1.96 10.36
N LEU A 853 29.72 -1.34 10.62
CA LEU A 853 29.25 -0.09 9.98
C LEU A 853 28.94 -0.24 8.48
N GLU A 854 28.75 -1.47 7.98
CA GLU A 854 28.24 -1.69 6.63
C GLU A 854 26.75 -1.33 6.57
N ALA A 855 26.36 -0.60 5.52
CA ALA A 855 24.98 -0.16 5.39
C ALA A 855 24.08 -1.21 4.74
N ARG A 856 22.86 -1.35 5.28
CA ARG A 856 21.81 -2.23 4.75
C ARG A 856 20.48 -1.50 4.64
N ILE A 857 19.85 -1.61 3.47
CA ILE A 857 18.52 -1.04 3.21
C ILE A 857 17.48 -1.87 3.93
N ALA A 858 16.57 -1.20 4.65
CA ALA A 858 15.51 -1.79 5.46
C ALA A 858 14.16 -1.12 5.18
N ASP A 859 13.10 -1.68 5.74
CA ASP A 859 11.71 -1.18 5.69
C ASP A 859 11.11 -1.13 4.26
N PHE A 860 10.80 -2.31 3.76
CA PHE A 860 10.16 -2.52 2.46
C PHE A 860 8.63 -2.35 2.48
N GLY A 861 8.06 -1.70 3.51
CA GLY A 861 6.61 -1.53 3.66
C GLY A 861 5.92 -0.74 2.54
N LEU A 862 6.68 -0.04 1.70
CA LEU A 862 6.20 0.68 0.52
C LEU A 862 6.82 0.13 -0.78
N ALA A 863 7.63 -0.92 -0.73
CA ALA A 863 8.31 -1.46 -1.90
C ALA A 863 7.30 -2.03 -2.92
N ARG A 864 7.61 -1.90 -4.20
CA ARG A 864 6.80 -2.43 -5.30
C ARG A 864 7.65 -3.10 -6.36
N MET A 865 7.14 -4.19 -6.89
CA MET A 865 7.72 -4.86 -8.05
C MET A 865 7.19 -4.26 -9.35
N ILE A 866 8.07 -4.06 -10.33
CA ILE A 866 7.69 -3.67 -11.69
C ILE A 866 7.58 -4.94 -12.52
N ILE A 867 6.35 -5.37 -12.78
CA ILE A 867 6.06 -6.58 -13.55
C ILE A 867 6.08 -6.28 -15.07
N HIS A 868 5.80 -5.05 -15.50
CA HIS A 868 5.77 -4.66 -16.91
C HIS A 868 6.67 -3.45 -17.19
N LYS A 869 7.39 -3.47 -18.33
CA LYS A 869 8.31 -2.38 -18.78
C LYS A 869 7.66 -1.01 -18.99
N ASN A 870 6.33 -0.94 -19.01
CA ASN A 870 5.55 0.29 -19.23
C ASN A 870 4.57 0.56 -18.04
N GLU A 871 4.77 -0.03 -16.87
CA GLU A 871 4.00 0.33 -15.69
C GLU A 871 4.36 1.74 -15.24
N THR A 872 3.50 2.69 -15.55
CA THR A 872 3.51 3.98 -14.88
C THR A 872 3.10 3.77 -13.43
N VAL A 873 3.95 4.20 -12.50
CA VAL A 873 3.65 4.13 -11.05
C VAL A 873 2.51 5.11 -10.78
N SER A 874 1.28 4.61 -10.77
CA SER A 874 0.06 5.42 -10.61
C SER A 874 -0.18 5.96 -9.19
N MET A 875 0.69 5.67 -8.22
CA MET A 875 0.62 6.20 -6.86
C MET A 875 1.98 6.68 -6.40
N VAL A 876 2.08 7.96 -6.09
CA VAL A 876 3.23 8.54 -5.39
C VAL A 876 3.21 8.00 -3.96
N ALA A 877 4.21 7.19 -3.60
CA ALA A 877 4.40 6.67 -2.26
C ALA A 877 5.84 6.97 -1.81
N GLY A 878 6.00 7.26 -0.52
CA GLY A 878 7.29 7.56 0.08
C GLY A 878 7.15 8.59 1.20
N SER A 879 8.22 8.77 1.98
CA SER A 879 8.27 9.80 3.02
C SER A 879 8.42 11.18 2.38
N TYR A 880 7.54 12.13 2.72
CA TYR A 880 7.64 13.51 2.26
C TYR A 880 9.05 14.07 2.55
N GLY A 881 9.64 14.77 1.56
CA GLY A 881 11.02 15.25 1.59
C GLY A 881 12.06 14.28 0.99
N TYR A 882 11.67 13.02 0.72
CA TYR A 882 12.52 12.00 0.09
C TYR A 882 11.95 11.49 -1.25
N ILE A 883 10.77 11.94 -1.63
CA ILE A 883 10.16 11.61 -2.92
C ILE A 883 10.84 12.44 -4.03
N ALA A 884 11.28 11.78 -5.10
CA ALA A 884 11.90 12.48 -6.22
C ALA A 884 10.94 13.50 -6.86
N PRO A 885 11.37 14.73 -7.13
CA PRO A 885 10.51 15.81 -7.64
C PRO A 885 9.69 15.45 -8.88
N GLY A 886 10.24 14.66 -9.80
CA GLY A 886 9.54 14.21 -11.00
C GLY A 886 8.39 13.22 -10.78
N MET A 887 8.25 12.64 -9.59
CA MET A 887 7.16 11.71 -9.26
C MET A 887 5.91 12.39 -8.70
N LEU A 888 5.98 13.68 -8.38
CA LEU A 888 4.86 14.45 -7.87
C LEU A 888 3.97 15.05 -8.99
N HIS A 889 4.33 14.83 -10.25
CA HIS A 889 3.65 15.38 -11.43
C HIS A 889 2.97 14.34 -12.34
N ILE A 890 2.83 13.09 -11.88
CA ILE A 890 2.15 12.03 -12.65
C ILE A 890 0.82 11.69 -11.98
#